data_d9e38ea3dd8919343dc1b2416b6d3793
#
_entry.id   d9e38ea3dd8919343dc1b2416b6d3793
#
_cell.length_a   1.000
_cell.length_b   1.000
_cell.length_c   1.000
_cell.angle_alpha   90.00
_cell.angle_beta   90.00
_cell.angle_gamma   90.00
#
_symmetry.space_group_name_H-M   'P 1'
#
loop_
_entity.id
_entity.type
_entity.pdbx_description
1 polymer ?
#
loop_
_entity_poly.entity_id
_entity_poly.type
_entity_poly.pdbx_seq_one_letter_code
_entity_poly.pdbx_strand_id
1 'polypeptide(L)'
;MPVIADSLIADLDDEQREAVLAPRGPVCVLAGAGTGKTRTITHRIAQLVATGHVAAGQVLAVTFTQRAAGEMRTRLRALGANAQTGVGAVQAMTFHAAAHRQLRYFWPRVVGDTGWQLLETKFAVVARGATGAGLKLSTDDVRDVAGEIEWAKASLISPEQYPDAVAAAARDVPLDATKVAAVYAAYESLKSRGDGVALLDFDDLLLHTAAAIEDDAAVAEEFRDRYRCFVVDEYQDVTPLQQRVLSAWLGDRDDLTVVGDANQTIYSFTGASPRYLLDFSRRFPDATVVRLERDYRSTPQVVSLANRVIAAARGRVAGSKLHLVGQRDPGPEPTFREYSDEVAEAGAVAKSIKQLVEAGTPASEIAVLYRINAQSEVYEEALTEAGIAYQVRGGEGFFSRQEIRQALLVLQRASNRDADGDVALPERVRALLEPLGLTAEPPTGTRARERWEALVALGELVDEEVAHRPTLDLPELIAELRTRADSRHPPVVQGVTLASLHAAKGLEWDAVFLVGLTDGTLPISHALAHGPESEAVEEERRLLYVGITRARMHLALSWALSRNPGGRQSRKSSRFLNGLSPQTQADPTPNRPRRNRGPASRCRICNNQLTTPAAIMLRRCETCAADIDDELLLQLKDWRLRTAKEMNVPAYVVFTDNTLIAIAELLPTDDAALVAIPGIGARKLEQFGPDVLDLVRSRS
;
A
#
# COMPACT_ATOMS: atom_id res chain seq x y z
N MET A 1 37.94 4.36 23.62
CA MET A 1 36.95 3.53 22.90
C MET A 1 35.74 3.04 23.72
N PRO A 2 35.83 2.55 24.98
CA PRO A 2 34.62 2.16 25.72
C PRO A 2 33.61 3.29 25.94
N VAL A 3 34.05 4.50 26.22
CA VAL A 3 33.15 5.66 26.50
C VAL A 3 32.26 6.05 25.29
N ILE A 4 32.72 5.85 24.06
CA ILE A 4 31.95 6.17 22.85
C ILE A 4 30.88 5.11 22.60
N ALA A 5 31.21 3.84 22.81
CA ALA A 5 30.24 2.75 22.65
C ALA A 5 29.08 2.86 23.66
N ASP A 6 29.37 3.28 24.90
CA ASP A 6 28.37 3.48 25.96
C ASP A 6 27.40 4.64 25.63
N SER A 7 27.90 5.72 25.02
CA SER A 7 27.03 6.84 24.61
C SER A 7 26.04 6.48 23.49
N LEU A 8 26.38 5.52 22.62
CA LEU A 8 25.49 5.07 21.53
C LEU A 8 24.30 4.26 22.03
N ILE A 9 24.33 3.72 23.23
CA ILE A 9 23.29 2.87 23.79
C ILE A 9 22.53 3.50 24.97
N ALA A 10 22.98 4.68 25.44
CA ALA A 10 22.46 5.31 26.65
C ALA A 10 20.96 5.63 26.58
N ASP A 11 20.49 6.11 25.41
CA ASP A 11 19.10 6.52 25.20
C ASP A 11 18.21 5.41 24.61
N LEU A 12 18.68 4.17 24.54
CA LEU A 12 17.92 3.03 24.04
C LEU A 12 17.18 2.34 25.19
N ASP A 13 15.96 1.89 24.91
CA ASP A 13 15.29 0.96 25.83
C ASP A 13 15.95 -0.42 25.86
N ASP A 14 15.49 -1.29 26.74
CA ASP A 14 16.14 -2.57 26.99
C ASP A 14 16.13 -3.48 25.76
N GLU A 15 15.00 -3.53 25.03
CA GLU A 15 14.86 -4.36 23.82
C GLU A 15 15.67 -3.78 22.66
N GLN A 16 15.65 -2.46 22.47
CA GLN A 16 16.50 -1.80 21.47
C GLN A 16 17.98 -2.02 21.79
N ARG A 17 18.36 -1.91 23.07
CA ARG A 17 19.74 -2.16 23.54
C ARG A 17 20.14 -3.62 23.29
N GLU A 18 19.27 -4.59 23.58
CA GLU A 18 19.50 -5.99 23.27
C GLU A 18 19.78 -6.20 21.77
N ALA A 19 18.96 -5.63 20.89
CA ALA A 19 19.15 -5.72 19.45
C ALA A 19 20.45 -5.05 18.97
N VAL A 20 20.83 -3.91 19.56
CA VAL A 20 22.06 -3.18 19.21
C VAL A 20 23.30 -3.93 19.68
N LEU A 21 23.27 -4.55 20.86
CA LEU A 21 24.38 -5.30 21.44
C LEU A 21 24.40 -6.78 21.06
N ALA A 22 23.39 -7.26 20.31
CA ALA A 22 23.36 -8.64 19.84
C ALA A 22 24.69 -9.04 19.18
N PRO A 23 25.18 -10.28 19.37
CA PRO A 23 26.42 -10.75 18.77
C PRO A 23 26.45 -10.51 17.26
N ARG A 24 27.66 -10.50 16.69
CA ARG A 24 27.84 -10.53 15.24
C ARG A 24 27.28 -11.85 14.70
N GLY A 25 26.66 -11.80 13.53
CA GLY A 25 25.95 -12.93 12.93
C GLY A 25 24.52 -12.56 12.56
N PRO A 26 23.63 -13.55 12.39
CA PRO A 26 22.26 -13.31 11.96
C PRO A 26 21.42 -12.74 13.10
N VAL A 27 20.83 -11.58 12.88
CA VAL A 27 19.96 -10.89 13.85
C VAL A 27 18.62 -10.55 13.18
N CYS A 28 17.54 -10.96 13.80
CA CYS A 28 16.18 -10.64 13.38
C CYS A 28 15.49 -9.77 14.42
N VAL A 29 15.13 -8.55 14.03
CA VAL A 29 14.39 -7.61 14.88
C VAL A 29 12.93 -7.59 14.41
N LEU A 30 12.06 -8.26 15.15
CA LEU A 30 10.62 -8.18 14.95
C LEU A 30 10.09 -6.92 15.65
N ALA A 31 9.75 -5.90 14.88
CA ALA A 31 9.53 -4.58 15.41
C ALA A 31 8.22 -3.99 14.89
N GLY A 32 7.25 -3.76 15.77
CA GLY A 32 5.97 -3.19 15.39
C GLY A 32 6.05 -1.73 14.92
N ALA A 33 4.92 -1.14 14.58
CA ALA A 33 4.84 0.27 14.24
C ALA A 33 5.30 1.13 15.42
N GLY A 34 5.99 2.25 15.17
CA GLY A 34 6.37 3.21 16.20
C GLY A 34 7.45 2.78 17.18
N THR A 35 8.00 1.56 17.07
CA THR A 35 8.96 1.00 18.05
C THR A 35 10.42 1.43 17.82
N GLY A 36 10.67 2.30 16.85
CA GLY A 36 12.03 2.79 16.58
C GLY A 36 12.89 1.85 15.74
N LYS A 37 12.30 1.06 14.83
CA LYS A 37 13.01 0.18 13.88
C LYS A 37 14.29 0.79 13.32
N THR A 38 14.15 1.91 12.60
CA THR A 38 15.29 2.58 11.95
C THR A 38 16.31 3.13 12.95
N ARG A 39 15.85 3.58 14.15
CA ARG A 39 16.75 3.97 15.25
C ARG A 39 17.59 2.79 15.67
N THR A 40 16.98 1.66 15.96
CA THR A 40 17.66 0.45 16.44
C THR A 40 18.73 -0.01 15.46
N ILE A 41 18.39 -0.15 14.15
CA ILE A 41 19.38 -0.62 13.17
C ILE A 41 20.49 0.40 12.91
N THR A 42 20.23 1.71 12.95
CA THR A 42 21.28 2.71 12.79
C THR A 42 22.23 2.74 14.00
N HIS A 43 21.71 2.58 15.23
CA HIS A 43 22.55 2.43 16.42
C HIS A 43 23.34 1.12 16.41
N ARG A 44 22.76 -0.01 15.94
CA ARG A 44 23.50 -1.27 15.76
C ARG A 44 24.65 -1.11 14.78
N ILE A 45 24.42 -0.51 13.62
CA ILE A 45 25.48 -0.21 12.64
C ILE A 45 26.58 0.65 13.31
N ALA A 46 26.19 1.72 14.00
CA ALA A 46 27.13 2.60 14.68
C ALA A 46 27.94 1.86 15.74
N GLN A 47 27.31 0.98 16.50
CA GLN A 47 27.95 0.16 17.54
C GLN A 47 28.96 -0.82 16.92
N LEU A 48 28.58 -1.55 15.87
CA LEU A 48 29.48 -2.50 15.19
C LEU A 48 30.72 -1.81 14.61
N VAL A 49 30.57 -0.59 14.08
CA VAL A 49 31.67 0.22 13.58
C VAL A 49 32.53 0.78 14.73
N ALA A 50 31.91 1.34 15.77
CA ALA A 50 32.62 1.93 16.91
C ALA A 50 33.46 0.90 17.71
N THR A 51 32.97 -0.34 17.78
CA THR A 51 33.68 -1.45 18.44
C THR A 51 34.72 -2.12 17.54
N GLY A 52 34.84 -1.70 16.27
CA GLY A 52 35.82 -2.24 15.33
C GLY A 52 35.45 -3.61 14.73
N HIS A 53 34.20 -4.07 14.92
CA HIS A 53 33.74 -5.34 14.36
C HIS A 53 33.65 -5.31 12.83
N VAL A 54 33.38 -4.14 12.24
CA VAL A 54 33.31 -3.92 10.80
C VAL A 54 33.72 -2.49 10.47
N ALA A 55 34.41 -2.29 9.35
CA ALA A 55 34.67 -0.94 8.84
C ALA A 55 33.40 -0.34 8.22
N ALA A 56 33.18 0.97 8.39
CA ALA A 56 31.96 1.64 7.88
C ALA A 56 31.74 1.41 6.38
N GLY A 57 32.80 1.40 5.56
CA GLY A 57 32.73 1.14 4.11
C GLY A 57 32.36 -0.31 3.76
N GLN A 58 32.42 -1.24 4.71
CA GLN A 58 32.06 -2.66 4.53
C GLN A 58 30.62 -2.98 4.95
N VAL A 59 29.86 -1.97 5.39
CA VAL A 59 28.43 -2.14 5.73
C VAL A 59 27.58 -1.70 4.53
N LEU A 60 26.69 -2.57 4.09
CA LEU A 60 25.64 -2.26 3.13
C LEU A 60 24.28 -2.33 3.82
N ALA A 61 23.68 -1.18 4.00
CA ALA A 61 22.32 -1.06 4.52
C ALA A 61 21.32 -0.84 3.38
N VAL A 62 20.31 -1.67 3.29
CA VAL A 62 19.28 -1.58 2.24
C VAL A 62 17.91 -1.35 2.81
N THR A 63 17.14 -0.50 2.13
CA THR A 63 15.77 -0.17 2.49
C THR A 63 14.85 -0.25 1.28
N PHE A 64 13.54 -0.13 1.50
CA PHE A 64 12.57 -0.23 0.43
C PHE A 64 12.45 1.06 -0.41
N THR A 65 12.63 2.24 0.18
CA THR A 65 12.45 3.53 -0.51
C THR A 65 13.69 4.41 -0.45
N GLN A 66 13.87 5.27 -1.46
CA GLN A 66 14.96 6.26 -1.48
C GLN A 66 14.89 7.23 -0.29
N ARG A 67 13.67 7.60 0.12
CA ARG A 67 13.43 8.44 1.31
C ARG A 67 13.99 7.77 2.56
N ALA A 68 13.62 6.50 2.82
CA ALA A 68 14.13 5.77 3.98
C ALA A 68 15.66 5.64 3.95
N ALA A 69 16.25 5.42 2.77
CA ALA A 69 17.71 5.42 2.59
C ALA A 69 18.32 6.79 2.92
N GLY A 70 17.69 7.89 2.51
CA GLY A 70 18.08 9.25 2.86
C GLY A 70 18.04 9.52 4.36
N GLU A 71 16.93 9.19 5.01
CA GLU A 71 16.77 9.33 6.46
C GLU A 71 17.81 8.48 7.22
N MET A 72 18.06 7.25 6.78
CA MET A 72 19.08 6.39 7.39
C MET A 72 20.47 7.01 7.28
N ARG A 73 20.86 7.54 6.10
CA ARG A 73 22.13 8.25 5.91
C ARG A 73 22.27 9.45 6.84
N THR A 74 21.22 10.26 6.96
CA THR A 74 21.23 11.45 7.84
C THR A 74 21.42 11.04 9.29
N ARG A 75 20.72 10.01 9.77
CA ARG A 75 20.89 9.50 11.14
C ARG A 75 22.27 8.92 11.38
N LEU A 76 22.81 8.14 10.44
CA LEU A 76 24.17 7.60 10.54
C LEU A 76 25.24 8.69 10.57
N ARG A 77 25.08 9.77 9.77
CA ARG A 77 25.98 10.92 9.83
C ARG A 77 25.94 11.63 11.18
N ALA A 78 24.73 11.84 11.72
CA ALA A 78 24.58 12.46 13.06
C ALA A 78 25.22 11.61 14.16
N LEU A 79 25.00 10.28 14.15
CA LEU A 79 25.66 9.36 15.08
C LEU A 79 27.18 9.36 14.91
N GLY A 80 27.69 9.43 13.65
CA GLY A 80 29.10 9.47 13.34
C GLY A 80 29.78 10.77 13.77
N ALA A 81 29.13 11.92 13.62
CA ALA A 81 29.63 13.21 14.07
C ALA A 81 29.75 13.28 15.59
N ASN A 82 28.74 12.77 16.31
CA ASN A 82 28.72 12.75 17.77
C ASN A 82 29.78 11.80 18.36
N ALA A 83 30.03 10.68 17.69
CA ALA A 83 30.92 9.62 18.18
C ALA A 83 32.32 9.60 17.53
N GLN A 84 32.61 10.48 16.58
CA GLN A 84 33.88 10.54 15.81
C GLN A 84 34.28 9.17 15.19
N THR A 85 33.31 8.36 14.75
CA THR A 85 33.51 6.96 14.39
C THR A 85 33.62 6.69 12.89
N GLY A 86 33.47 7.70 12.03
CA GLY A 86 33.45 7.49 10.56
C GLY A 86 32.21 6.75 10.02
N VAL A 87 31.20 6.48 10.85
CA VAL A 87 29.93 5.78 10.50
C VAL A 87 29.20 6.46 9.34
N GLY A 88 29.41 7.74 9.12
CA GLY A 88 28.86 8.47 7.97
C GLY A 88 29.26 7.92 6.60
N ALA A 89 30.29 7.06 6.51
CA ALA A 89 30.72 6.40 5.27
C ALA A 89 29.91 5.13 4.95
N VAL A 90 29.00 4.69 5.81
CA VAL A 90 28.13 3.54 5.57
C VAL A 90 27.26 3.76 4.33
N GLN A 91 27.18 2.73 3.51
CA GLN A 91 26.37 2.76 2.29
C GLN A 91 24.92 2.39 2.63
N ALA A 92 24.01 3.37 2.63
CA ALA A 92 22.57 3.15 2.80
C ALA A 92 21.83 3.52 1.51
N MET A 93 21.11 2.56 0.89
CA MET A 93 20.44 2.72 -0.40
C MET A 93 19.29 1.72 -0.57
N THR A 94 18.54 1.81 -1.67
CA THR A 94 17.55 0.77 -2.01
C THR A 94 18.23 -0.43 -2.68
N PHE A 95 17.55 -1.59 -2.70
CA PHE A 95 18.03 -2.77 -3.44
C PHE A 95 18.38 -2.43 -4.88
N HIS A 96 17.51 -1.73 -5.60
CA HIS A 96 17.72 -1.35 -6.99
C HIS A 96 18.91 -0.38 -7.16
N ALA A 97 19.07 0.58 -6.27
CA ALA A 97 20.21 1.51 -6.32
C ALA A 97 21.53 0.78 -6.06
N ALA A 98 21.55 -0.18 -5.14
CA ALA A 98 22.71 -1.01 -4.87
C ALA A 98 23.05 -1.89 -6.09
N ALA A 99 22.05 -2.58 -6.64
CA ALA A 99 22.22 -3.42 -7.82
C ALA A 99 22.69 -2.62 -9.05
N HIS A 100 22.06 -1.48 -9.33
CA HIS A 100 22.47 -0.59 -10.44
C HIS A 100 23.95 -0.19 -10.34
N ARG A 101 24.39 0.24 -9.13
CA ARG A 101 25.78 0.64 -8.90
C ARG A 101 26.75 -0.51 -9.11
N GLN A 102 26.39 -1.70 -8.61
CA GLN A 102 27.21 -2.91 -8.70
C GLN A 102 27.27 -3.42 -10.14
N LEU A 103 26.12 -3.52 -10.80
CA LEU A 103 26.02 -3.97 -12.17
C LEU A 103 26.82 -3.08 -13.11
N ARG A 104 26.73 -1.76 -12.94
CA ARG A 104 27.51 -0.80 -13.72
C ARG A 104 29.02 -1.02 -13.57
N TYR A 105 29.47 -1.42 -12.38
CA TYR A 105 30.89 -1.69 -12.12
C TYR A 105 31.34 -3.04 -12.71
N PHE A 106 30.53 -4.11 -12.56
CA PHE A 106 30.90 -5.44 -12.99
C PHE A 106 30.53 -5.76 -14.44
N TRP A 107 29.69 -4.96 -15.09
CA TRP A 107 29.16 -5.22 -16.42
C TRP A 107 30.25 -5.49 -17.48
N PRO A 108 31.32 -4.69 -17.61
CA PRO A 108 32.36 -4.93 -18.60
C PRO A 108 33.07 -6.28 -18.42
N ARG A 109 33.13 -6.78 -17.18
CA ARG A 109 33.75 -8.07 -16.86
C ARG A 109 32.83 -9.25 -17.20
N VAL A 110 31.53 -9.13 -16.90
CA VAL A 110 30.56 -10.23 -17.00
C VAL A 110 29.99 -10.36 -18.41
N VAL A 111 29.73 -9.22 -19.08
CA VAL A 111 29.03 -9.18 -20.38
C VAL A 111 29.97 -8.68 -21.51
N GLY A 112 31.11 -8.07 -21.19
CA GLY A 112 32.05 -7.51 -22.17
C GLY A 112 31.65 -6.12 -22.64
N ASP A 113 31.99 -5.79 -23.89
CA ASP A 113 31.81 -4.45 -24.46
C ASP A 113 30.36 -4.11 -24.88
N THR A 114 29.40 -4.99 -24.60
CA THR A 114 27.98 -4.74 -24.87
C THR A 114 27.47 -3.63 -23.97
N GLY A 115 27.04 -2.52 -24.55
CA GLY A 115 26.41 -1.43 -23.82
C GLY A 115 25.02 -1.83 -23.29
N TRP A 116 24.57 -1.15 -22.24
CA TRP A 116 23.18 -1.28 -21.78
C TRP A 116 22.58 0.09 -21.43
N GLN A 117 21.26 0.17 -21.51
CA GLN A 117 20.49 1.35 -21.19
C GLN A 117 19.34 0.99 -20.26
N LEU A 118 19.13 1.82 -19.22
CA LEU A 118 18.00 1.62 -18.31
C LEU A 118 16.69 1.98 -19.02
N LEU A 119 15.74 1.04 -18.98
CA LEU A 119 14.38 1.25 -19.40
C LEU A 119 13.56 1.81 -18.23
N GLU A 120 13.47 3.12 -18.16
CA GLU A 120 12.78 3.81 -17.05
C GLU A 120 11.27 3.52 -17.02
N THR A 121 10.66 3.30 -18.18
CA THR A 121 9.23 2.97 -18.29
C THR A 121 9.03 1.78 -19.22
N LYS A 122 8.32 0.76 -18.74
CA LYS A 122 8.00 -0.46 -19.48
C LYS A 122 6.89 -0.26 -20.52
N PHE A 123 6.04 0.76 -20.36
CA PHE A 123 4.78 0.95 -21.07
C PHE A 123 4.91 0.81 -22.60
N ALA A 124 5.83 1.57 -23.22
CA ALA A 124 5.99 1.56 -24.67
C ALA A 124 6.48 0.21 -25.22
N VAL A 125 7.31 -0.50 -24.45
CA VAL A 125 7.84 -1.82 -24.86
C VAL A 125 6.77 -2.88 -24.71
N VAL A 126 5.99 -2.86 -23.61
CA VAL A 126 4.85 -3.76 -23.38
C VAL A 126 3.77 -3.55 -24.46
N ALA A 127 3.44 -2.30 -24.83
CA ALA A 127 2.49 -2.00 -25.90
C ALA A 127 2.95 -2.58 -27.24
N ARG A 128 4.25 -2.47 -27.57
CA ARG A 128 4.83 -3.10 -28.77
C ARG A 128 4.83 -4.62 -28.68
N GLY A 129 5.13 -5.18 -27.50
CA GLY A 129 5.06 -6.61 -27.25
C GLY A 129 3.66 -7.16 -27.47
N ALA A 130 2.64 -6.46 -26.97
CA ALA A 130 1.23 -6.82 -27.18
C ALA A 130 0.86 -6.82 -28.68
N THR A 131 1.29 -5.79 -29.42
CA THR A 131 1.08 -5.71 -30.88
C THR A 131 1.79 -6.87 -31.61
N GLY A 132 3.03 -7.19 -31.21
CA GLY A 132 3.80 -8.33 -31.73
C GLY A 132 3.14 -9.68 -31.43
N ALA A 133 2.46 -9.82 -30.30
CA ALA A 133 1.65 -10.98 -29.94
C ALA A 133 0.25 -11.00 -30.62
N GLY A 134 -0.04 -10.05 -31.50
CA GLY A 134 -1.33 -9.96 -32.24
C GLY A 134 -2.48 -9.41 -31.39
N LEU A 135 -2.20 -8.76 -30.27
CA LEU A 135 -3.20 -8.21 -29.34
C LEU A 135 -3.33 -6.70 -29.52
N LYS A 136 -4.58 -6.22 -29.53
CA LYS A 136 -4.90 -4.80 -29.47
C LYS A 136 -5.38 -4.48 -28.05
N LEU A 137 -4.51 -3.89 -27.25
CA LEU A 137 -4.79 -3.54 -25.87
C LEU A 137 -5.10 -2.04 -25.73
N SER A 138 -5.99 -1.71 -24.80
CA SER A 138 -6.19 -0.33 -24.35
C SER A 138 -4.98 0.16 -23.54
N THR A 139 -4.91 1.46 -23.27
CA THR A 139 -3.88 2.05 -22.42
C THR A 139 -3.88 1.43 -21.01
N ASP A 140 -5.07 1.15 -20.48
CA ASP A 140 -5.22 0.58 -19.13
C ASP A 140 -4.83 -0.90 -19.12
N ASP A 141 -5.23 -1.68 -20.13
CA ASP A 141 -4.77 -3.08 -20.26
C ASP A 141 -3.24 -3.17 -20.37
N VAL A 142 -2.59 -2.25 -21.09
CA VAL A 142 -1.12 -2.22 -21.18
C VAL A 142 -0.49 -1.93 -19.82
N ARG A 143 -1.08 -1.05 -19.01
CA ARG A 143 -0.60 -0.78 -17.64
C ARG A 143 -0.75 -1.99 -16.73
N ASP A 144 -1.91 -2.65 -16.82
CA ASP A 144 -2.20 -3.83 -16.01
C ASP A 144 -1.29 -4.99 -16.40
N VAL A 145 -1.06 -5.24 -17.69
CA VAL A 145 -0.10 -6.25 -18.17
C VAL A 145 1.33 -5.90 -17.76
N ALA A 146 1.72 -4.62 -17.76
CA ALA A 146 3.03 -4.20 -17.26
C ALA A 146 3.19 -4.51 -15.77
N GLY A 147 2.14 -4.32 -14.96
CA GLY A 147 2.12 -4.70 -13.55
C GLY A 147 2.24 -6.21 -13.33
N GLU A 148 1.59 -7.02 -14.19
CA GLU A 148 1.72 -8.48 -14.15
C GLU A 148 3.12 -8.96 -14.50
N ILE A 149 3.79 -8.33 -15.48
CA ILE A 149 5.20 -8.61 -15.80
C ILE A 149 6.11 -8.23 -14.62
N GLU A 150 5.85 -7.12 -13.93
CA GLU A 150 6.60 -6.75 -12.72
C GLU A 150 6.45 -7.79 -11.61
N TRP A 151 5.22 -8.21 -11.33
CA TRP A 151 4.96 -9.26 -10.36
C TRP A 151 5.67 -10.57 -10.70
N ALA A 152 5.60 -11.00 -11.96
CA ALA A 152 6.23 -12.22 -12.44
C ALA A 152 7.76 -12.14 -12.26
N LYS A 153 8.39 -11.05 -12.69
CA LYS A 153 9.85 -10.85 -12.54
C LYS A 153 10.26 -10.77 -11.07
N ALA A 154 9.55 -9.99 -10.26
CA ALA A 154 9.81 -9.89 -8.83
C ALA A 154 9.66 -11.24 -8.11
N SER A 155 8.80 -12.12 -8.64
CA SER A 155 8.54 -13.47 -8.13
C SER A 155 9.44 -14.55 -8.75
N LEU A 156 10.37 -14.18 -9.65
CA LEU A 156 11.26 -15.10 -10.39
C LEU A 156 10.49 -16.09 -11.30
N ILE A 157 9.38 -15.66 -11.89
CA ILE A 157 8.53 -16.44 -12.77
C ILE A 157 8.84 -16.07 -14.22
N SER A 158 9.24 -17.08 -15.02
CA SER A 158 9.47 -16.87 -16.45
C SER A 158 8.16 -16.74 -17.24
N PRO A 159 8.18 -16.23 -18.50
CA PRO A 159 6.99 -16.19 -19.34
C PRO A 159 6.31 -17.58 -19.49
N GLU A 160 7.07 -18.65 -19.60
CA GLU A 160 6.57 -20.01 -19.76
C GLU A 160 5.90 -20.53 -18.48
N GLN A 161 6.39 -20.11 -17.31
CA GLN A 161 5.88 -20.53 -16.01
C GLN A 161 4.68 -19.68 -15.57
N TYR A 162 4.43 -18.52 -16.22
CA TYR A 162 3.46 -17.55 -15.77
C TYR A 162 2.03 -18.09 -15.64
N PRO A 163 1.47 -18.87 -16.62
CA PRO A 163 0.10 -19.39 -16.50
C PRO A 163 -0.10 -20.29 -15.29
N ASP A 164 0.87 -21.21 -15.04
CA ASP A 164 0.80 -22.14 -13.91
C ASP A 164 0.95 -21.40 -12.57
N ALA A 165 1.82 -20.39 -12.52
CA ALA A 165 2.04 -19.59 -11.32
C ALA A 165 0.80 -18.74 -10.97
N VAL A 166 0.13 -18.16 -11.97
CA VAL A 166 -1.14 -17.44 -11.79
C VAL A 166 -2.22 -18.35 -11.23
N ALA A 167 -2.35 -19.56 -11.81
CA ALA A 167 -3.33 -20.55 -11.35
C ALA A 167 -3.04 -21.00 -9.90
N ALA A 168 -1.77 -21.27 -9.56
CA ALA A 168 -1.35 -21.66 -8.22
C ALA A 168 -1.56 -20.58 -7.17
N ALA A 169 -1.37 -19.30 -7.56
CA ALA A 169 -1.59 -18.14 -6.70
C ALA A 169 -3.06 -17.69 -6.63
N ALA A 170 -3.95 -18.32 -7.40
CA ALA A 170 -5.35 -17.87 -7.60
C ALA A 170 -5.44 -16.36 -7.91
N ARG A 171 -4.53 -15.88 -8.77
CA ARG A 171 -4.37 -14.46 -9.06
C ARG A 171 -5.32 -14.02 -10.15
N ASP A 172 -6.02 -12.91 -9.93
CA ASP A 172 -6.80 -12.27 -10.99
C ASP A 172 -5.87 -11.53 -11.95
N VAL A 173 -6.08 -11.79 -13.23
CA VAL A 173 -5.26 -11.22 -14.31
C VAL A 173 -6.13 -10.43 -15.28
N PRO A 174 -5.60 -9.34 -15.89
CA PRO A 174 -6.38 -8.47 -16.77
C PRO A 174 -6.80 -9.14 -18.08
N LEU A 175 -6.08 -10.19 -18.48
CA LEU A 175 -6.30 -10.96 -19.68
C LEU A 175 -6.12 -12.45 -19.36
N ASP A 176 -6.46 -13.31 -20.32
CA ASP A 176 -6.08 -14.73 -20.27
C ASP A 176 -4.59 -14.89 -19.99
N ALA A 177 -4.22 -15.76 -19.02
CA ALA A 177 -2.84 -15.89 -18.56
C ALA A 177 -1.86 -16.27 -19.69
N THR A 178 -2.30 -17.05 -20.68
CA THR A 178 -1.46 -17.41 -21.85
C THR A 178 -1.20 -16.21 -22.75
N LYS A 179 -2.13 -15.27 -22.85
CA LYS A 179 -1.94 -14.02 -23.60
C LYS A 179 -0.98 -13.09 -22.86
N VAL A 180 -1.09 -12.96 -21.52
CA VAL A 180 -0.13 -12.20 -20.73
C VAL A 180 1.26 -12.79 -20.88
N ALA A 181 1.40 -14.13 -20.81
CA ALA A 181 2.67 -14.83 -21.02
C ALA A 181 3.28 -14.53 -22.39
N ALA A 182 2.46 -14.52 -23.46
CA ALA A 182 2.92 -14.19 -24.81
C ALA A 182 3.42 -12.74 -24.92
N VAL A 183 2.72 -11.78 -24.30
CA VAL A 183 3.16 -10.36 -24.22
C VAL A 183 4.45 -10.26 -23.43
N TYR A 184 4.56 -10.99 -22.33
CA TYR A 184 5.77 -11.00 -21.48
C TYR A 184 6.97 -11.54 -22.26
N ALA A 185 6.83 -12.68 -22.99
CA ALA A 185 7.89 -13.23 -23.84
C ALA A 185 8.30 -12.23 -24.95
N ALA A 186 7.32 -11.60 -25.60
CA ALA A 186 7.59 -10.57 -26.59
C ALA A 186 8.30 -9.34 -25.99
N TYR A 187 7.90 -8.92 -24.79
CA TYR A 187 8.54 -7.83 -24.06
C TYR A 187 10.02 -8.14 -23.78
N GLU A 188 10.35 -9.33 -23.27
CA GLU A 188 11.74 -9.74 -23.03
C GLU A 188 12.56 -9.78 -24.34
N SER A 189 11.98 -10.32 -25.42
CA SER A 189 12.64 -10.35 -26.73
C SER A 189 12.92 -8.95 -27.28
N LEU A 190 12.03 -7.98 -27.07
CA LEU A 190 12.20 -6.59 -27.52
C LEU A 190 13.27 -5.81 -26.75
N LYS A 191 13.64 -6.24 -25.56
CA LYS A 191 14.74 -5.66 -24.79
C LYS A 191 16.12 -6.07 -25.34
N SER A 192 16.20 -7.23 -25.95
CA SER A 192 17.40 -7.76 -26.61
C SER A 192 17.48 -7.23 -28.04
N ARG A 193 17.90 -5.95 -28.22
CA ARG A 193 18.05 -5.37 -29.56
C ARG A 193 19.31 -5.86 -30.25
N GLY A 194 19.19 -6.11 -31.58
CA GLY A 194 20.32 -6.51 -32.42
C GLY A 194 21.37 -5.43 -32.72
N ASP A 195 21.26 -4.25 -32.09
CA ASP A 195 22.19 -3.12 -32.24
C ASP A 195 23.34 -3.13 -31.20
N GLY A 196 23.47 -4.17 -30.42
CA GLY A 196 24.52 -4.32 -29.42
C GLY A 196 24.29 -3.55 -28.11
N VAL A 197 23.09 -3.00 -27.89
CA VAL A 197 22.70 -2.35 -26.62
C VAL A 197 21.55 -3.10 -25.99
N ALA A 198 21.76 -3.63 -24.77
CA ALA A 198 20.69 -4.28 -23.99
C ALA A 198 19.82 -3.22 -23.30
N LEU A 199 18.50 -3.38 -23.34
CA LEU A 199 17.58 -2.60 -22.53
C LEU A 199 17.30 -3.38 -21.24
N LEU A 200 17.67 -2.79 -20.10
CA LEU A 200 17.42 -3.39 -18.78
C LEU A 200 16.35 -2.59 -18.04
N ASP A 201 15.30 -3.25 -17.57
CA ASP A 201 14.37 -2.65 -16.64
C ASP A 201 14.90 -2.76 -15.20
N PHE A 202 14.14 -2.21 -14.22
CA PHE A 202 14.57 -2.22 -12.83
C PHE A 202 14.72 -3.64 -12.25
N ASP A 203 13.87 -4.60 -12.65
CA ASP A 203 13.98 -5.99 -12.20
C ASP A 203 15.21 -6.69 -12.80
N ASP A 204 15.58 -6.33 -14.05
CA ASP A 204 16.79 -6.84 -14.68
C ASP A 204 18.06 -6.41 -13.94
N LEU A 205 18.08 -5.20 -13.36
CA LEU A 205 19.22 -4.77 -12.55
C LEU A 205 19.47 -5.74 -11.40
N LEU A 206 18.40 -6.17 -10.73
CA LEU A 206 18.48 -7.15 -9.64
C LEU A 206 18.88 -8.53 -10.16
N LEU A 207 18.22 -9.00 -11.23
CA LEU A 207 18.45 -10.32 -11.79
C LEU A 207 19.91 -10.49 -12.28
N HIS A 208 20.39 -9.53 -13.08
CA HIS A 208 21.76 -9.58 -13.61
C HIS A 208 22.81 -9.38 -12.50
N THR A 209 22.52 -8.59 -11.45
CA THR A 209 23.41 -8.47 -10.30
C THR A 209 23.54 -9.78 -9.55
N ALA A 210 22.42 -10.48 -9.32
CA ALA A 210 22.47 -11.80 -8.69
C ALA A 210 23.25 -12.78 -9.56
N ALA A 211 22.93 -12.89 -10.85
CA ALA A 211 23.60 -13.78 -11.79
C ALA A 211 25.12 -13.49 -11.88
N ALA A 212 25.53 -12.21 -11.96
CA ALA A 212 26.95 -11.84 -12.02
C ALA A 212 27.76 -12.34 -10.81
N ILE A 213 27.14 -12.36 -9.62
CA ILE A 213 27.76 -12.82 -8.39
C ILE A 213 27.69 -14.36 -8.28
N GLU A 214 26.62 -14.97 -8.77
CA GLU A 214 26.42 -16.43 -8.72
C GLU A 214 27.31 -17.17 -9.73
N ASP A 215 27.51 -16.59 -10.92
CA ASP A 215 28.19 -17.24 -12.04
C ASP A 215 29.70 -16.94 -12.12
N ASP A 216 30.19 -15.85 -11.49
CA ASP A 216 31.60 -15.45 -11.50
C ASP A 216 32.17 -15.38 -10.08
N ALA A 217 33.00 -16.37 -9.75
CA ALA A 217 33.64 -16.46 -8.43
C ALA A 217 34.52 -15.25 -8.11
N ALA A 218 35.20 -14.64 -9.10
CA ALA A 218 36.05 -13.48 -8.88
C ALA A 218 35.22 -12.22 -8.59
N VAL A 219 34.06 -12.06 -9.26
CA VAL A 219 33.08 -11.00 -8.94
C VAL A 219 32.52 -11.21 -7.53
N ALA A 220 32.17 -12.45 -7.19
CA ALA A 220 31.67 -12.79 -5.86
C ALA A 220 32.69 -12.46 -4.75
N GLU A 221 33.94 -12.84 -4.94
CA GLU A 221 35.02 -12.58 -3.97
C GLU A 221 35.25 -11.07 -3.79
N GLU A 222 35.41 -10.31 -4.88
CA GLU A 222 35.60 -8.87 -4.83
C GLU A 222 34.44 -8.15 -4.15
N PHE A 223 33.20 -8.55 -4.45
CA PHE A 223 32.02 -8.01 -3.81
C PHE A 223 31.99 -8.31 -2.31
N ARG A 224 32.30 -9.55 -1.93
CA ARG A 224 32.30 -10.01 -0.52
C ARG A 224 33.44 -9.42 0.30
N ASP A 225 34.55 -9.08 -0.31
CA ASP A 225 35.61 -8.31 0.34
C ASP A 225 35.19 -6.87 0.62
N ARG A 226 34.43 -6.28 -0.28
CA ARG A 226 33.94 -4.91 -0.11
C ARG A 226 32.83 -4.82 0.92
N TYR A 227 31.86 -5.75 0.95
CA TYR A 227 30.74 -5.72 1.86
C TYR A 227 30.70 -6.96 2.72
N ARG A 228 30.82 -6.75 4.04
CA ARG A 228 30.92 -7.83 5.02
C ARG A 228 29.76 -7.90 5.98
N CYS A 229 28.98 -6.83 6.13
CA CYS A 229 27.83 -6.75 7.00
C CYS A 229 26.63 -6.18 6.23
N PHE A 230 25.50 -6.83 6.32
CA PHE A 230 24.27 -6.44 5.64
C PHE A 230 23.20 -6.08 6.66
N VAL A 231 22.50 -4.98 6.42
CA VAL A 231 21.37 -4.54 7.23
C VAL A 231 20.18 -4.27 6.32
N VAL A 232 19.05 -4.92 6.56
CA VAL A 232 17.85 -4.83 5.72
C VAL A 232 16.69 -4.28 6.53
N ASP A 233 16.21 -3.10 6.15
CA ASP A 233 15.00 -2.50 6.72
C ASP A 233 13.76 -2.95 5.93
N GLU A 234 12.58 -2.96 6.59
CA GLU A 234 11.29 -3.38 6.02
C GLU A 234 11.35 -4.78 5.37
N TYR A 235 12.03 -5.72 6.03
CA TYR A 235 12.30 -7.05 5.47
C TYR A 235 11.05 -7.87 5.12
N GLN A 236 9.89 -7.54 5.69
CA GLN A 236 8.61 -8.14 5.36
C GLN A 236 8.11 -7.82 3.94
N ASP A 237 8.68 -6.79 3.28
CA ASP A 237 8.30 -6.39 1.92
C ASP A 237 9.27 -6.91 0.85
N VAL A 238 10.26 -7.70 1.23
CA VAL A 238 11.25 -8.25 0.29
C VAL A 238 10.59 -9.24 -0.66
N THR A 239 10.85 -9.07 -1.96
CA THR A 239 10.39 -9.98 -3.02
C THR A 239 11.34 -11.17 -3.19
N PRO A 240 10.93 -12.28 -3.83
CA PRO A 240 11.82 -13.40 -4.16
C PRO A 240 13.08 -12.97 -4.92
N LEU A 241 12.95 -12.05 -5.87
CA LEU A 241 14.10 -11.52 -6.62
C LEU A 241 15.07 -10.75 -5.72
N GLN A 242 14.56 -9.87 -4.85
CA GLN A 242 15.40 -9.15 -3.88
C GLN A 242 16.06 -10.10 -2.89
N GLN A 243 15.33 -11.15 -2.46
CA GLN A 243 15.89 -12.18 -1.60
C GLN A 243 17.00 -12.98 -2.29
N ARG A 244 16.89 -13.26 -3.60
CA ARG A 244 17.94 -13.89 -4.38
C ARG A 244 19.19 -13.01 -4.42
N VAL A 245 19.03 -11.71 -4.68
CA VAL A 245 20.15 -10.74 -4.66
C VAL A 245 20.81 -10.72 -3.28
N LEU A 246 20.03 -10.63 -2.20
CA LEU A 246 20.55 -10.64 -0.83
C LEU A 246 21.31 -11.94 -0.54
N SER A 247 20.81 -13.08 -1.02
CA SER A 247 21.48 -14.37 -0.87
C SER A 247 22.78 -14.42 -1.63
N ALA A 248 22.84 -13.91 -2.87
CA ALA A 248 24.07 -13.82 -3.64
C ALA A 248 25.12 -12.91 -2.97
N TRP A 249 24.66 -11.75 -2.42
CA TRP A 249 25.53 -10.86 -1.65
C TRP A 249 26.11 -11.54 -0.41
N LEU A 250 25.27 -12.24 0.34
CA LEU A 250 25.66 -12.89 1.59
C LEU A 250 26.59 -14.09 1.33
N GLY A 251 26.29 -14.91 0.33
CA GLY A 251 26.97 -16.20 0.09
C GLY A 251 26.79 -17.13 1.28
N ASP A 252 27.86 -17.77 1.70
CA ASP A 252 27.91 -18.69 2.86
C ASP A 252 28.06 -17.97 4.21
N ARG A 253 28.03 -16.63 4.21
CA ARG A 253 28.17 -15.81 5.43
C ARG A 253 26.82 -15.60 6.07
N ASP A 254 26.83 -15.17 7.33
CA ASP A 254 25.64 -14.98 8.17
C ASP A 254 25.54 -13.58 8.82
N ASP A 255 26.48 -12.65 8.53
CA ASP A 255 26.49 -11.32 9.11
C ASP A 255 25.39 -10.44 8.51
N LEU A 256 24.17 -10.75 8.88
CA LEU A 256 22.92 -10.16 8.39
C LEU A 256 22.03 -9.72 9.55
N THR A 257 21.69 -8.44 9.58
CA THR A 257 20.66 -7.91 10.47
C THR A 257 19.42 -7.55 9.63
N VAL A 258 18.27 -8.10 9.99
CA VAL A 258 16.99 -7.75 9.36
C VAL A 258 16.04 -7.15 10.38
N VAL A 259 15.24 -6.17 9.95
CA VAL A 259 14.15 -5.62 10.77
C VAL A 259 12.87 -5.55 9.96
N GLY A 260 11.74 -5.85 10.60
CA GLY A 260 10.46 -5.81 9.93
C GLY A 260 9.27 -6.05 10.85
N ASP A 261 8.08 -5.80 10.29
CA ASP A 261 6.78 -6.07 10.89
C ASP A 261 5.89 -6.82 9.90
N ALA A 262 5.67 -8.09 10.14
CA ALA A 262 4.80 -8.91 9.28
C ALA A 262 3.35 -8.36 9.20
N ASN A 263 2.89 -7.59 10.20
CA ASN A 263 1.59 -6.92 10.18
C ASN A 263 1.56 -5.67 9.27
N GLN A 264 2.70 -5.24 8.72
CA GLN A 264 2.81 -4.14 7.77
C GLN A 264 3.10 -4.61 6.34
N THR A 265 2.98 -5.91 6.04
CA THR A 265 3.06 -6.43 4.67
C THR A 265 1.78 -6.07 3.92
N ILE A 266 1.88 -5.11 3.00
CA ILE A 266 0.76 -4.57 2.21
C ILE A 266 1.09 -4.45 0.71
N TYR A 267 2.15 -5.14 0.24
CA TYR A 267 2.61 -5.14 -1.13
C TYR A 267 2.71 -6.55 -1.73
N SER A 268 1.84 -7.48 -1.29
CA SER A 268 1.83 -8.85 -1.82
C SER A 268 1.51 -8.88 -3.33
N PHE A 269 0.72 -7.90 -3.81
CA PHE A 269 0.40 -7.75 -5.23
C PHE A 269 1.64 -7.47 -6.11
N THR A 270 2.75 -6.97 -5.53
CA THR A 270 4.04 -6.80 -6.21
C THR A 270 5.01 -7.97 -5.99
N GLY A 271 4.58 -9.05 -5.33
CA GLY A 271 5.40 -10.20 -5.01
C GLY A 271 6.10 -10.14 -3.64
N ALA A 272 5.84 -9.12 -2.81
CA ALA A 272 6.37 -9.07 -1.45
C ALA A 272 5.85 -10.22 -0.58
N SER A 273 6.69 -10.78 0.28
CA SER A 273 6.32 -11.90 1.13
C SER A 273 6.89 -11.77 2.55
N PRO A 274 6.05 -11.82 3.58
CA PRO A 274 6.50 -11.80 4.97
C PRO A 274 7.21 -13.09 5.39
N ARG A 275 7.15 -14.14 4.56
CA ARG A 275 7.73 -15.46 4.87
C ARG A 275 9.22 -15.40 5.18
N TYR A 276 9.97 -14.55 4.46
CA TYR A 276 11.42 -14.40 4.72
C TYR A 276 11.72 -13.89 6.13
N LEU A 277 10.90 -12.98 6.64
CA LEU A 277 11.00 -12.49 8.02
C LEU A 277 10.56 -13.56 9.02
N LEU A 278 9.44 -14.23 8.76
CA LEU A 278 8.84 -15.22 9.65
C LEU A 278 9.65 -16.52 9.73
N ASP A 279 10.27 -16.93 8.62
CA ASP A 279 11.10 -18.12 8.52
C ASP A 279 12.60 -17.84 8.78
N PHE A 280 12.95 -16.62 9.24
CA PHE A 280 14.36 -16.22 9.42
C PHE A 280 15.13 -17.17 10.34
N SER A 281 14.57 -17.52 11.50
CA SER A 281 15.19 -18.46 12.45
C SER A 281 15.29 -19.89 11.92
N ARG A 282 14.43 -20.27 10.95
CA ARG A 282 14.56 -21.57 10.28
C ARG A 282 15.77 -21.58 9.34
N ARG A 283 15.99 -20.45 8.65
CA ARG A 283 17.13 -20.30 7.74
C ARG A 283 18.44 -20.10 8.49
N PHE A 284 18.39 -19.40 9.60
CA PHE A 284 19.53 -19.14 10.49
C PHE A 284 19.21 -19.63 11.91
N PRO A 285 19.50 -20.92 12.22
CA PRO A 285 19.16 -21.51 13.51
C PRO A 285 19.80 -20.80 14.72
N ASP A 286 20.97 -20.22 14.53
CA ASP A 286 21.72 -19.48 15.58
C ASP A 286 21.34 -17.99 15.63
N ALA A 287 20.28 -17.55 14.94
CA ALA A 287 19.89 -16.16 14.88
C ALA A 287 19.43 -15.62 16.25
N THR A 288 19.94 -14.45 16.61
CA THR A 288 19.36 -13.66 17.71
C THR A 288 18.06 -13.02 17.24
N VAL A 289 16.95 -13.32 17.92
CA VAL A 289 15.63 -12.75 17.62
C VAL A 289 15.18 -11.82 18.74
N VAL A 290 15.04 -10.54 18.43
CA VAL A 290 14.61 -9.52 19.39
C VAL A 290 13.24 -8.98 18.98
N ARG A 291 12.37 -8.71 19.96
CA ARG A 291 11.04 -8.13 19.74
C ARG A 291 10.99 -6.72 20.29
N LEU A 292 10.61 -5.76 19.43
CA LEU A 292 10.36 -4.38 19.84
C LEU A 292 8.85 -4.16 19.91
N GLU A 293 8.33 -3.96 21.11
CA GLU A 293 6.90 -3.80 21.36
C GLU A 293 6.55 -2.43 21.97
N ARG A 294 7.53 -1.64 22.44
CA ARG A 294 7.32 -0.28 22.98
C ARG A 294 7.12 0.71 21.85
N ASP A 295 5.90 1.22 21.72
CA ASP A 295 5.54 2.24 20.71
C ASP A 295 5.76 3.64 21.25
N TYR A 296 6.67 4.39 20.64
CA TYR A 296 7.03 5.78 20.97
C TYR A 296 6.33 6.81 20.08
N ARG A 297 5.60 6.34 19.06
CA ARG A 297 4.92 7.20 18.10
C ARG A 297 3.55 7.61 18.57
N SER A 298 2.73 6.64 18.96
CA SER A 298 1.30 6.79 19.11
C SER A 298 0.87 6.80 20.58
N THR A 299 -0.24 7.49 20.87
CA THR A 299 -0.87 7.44 22.20
C THR A 299 -1.37 6.03 22.52
N PRO A 300 -1.47 5.63 23.80
CA PRO A 300 -1.95 4.31 24.19
C PRO A 300 -3.32 3.94 23.62
N GLN A 301 -4.22 4.92 23.39
CA GLN A 301 -5.53 4.72 22.80
C GLN A 301 -5.45 4.28 21.34
N VAL A 302 -4.60 4.93 20.54
CA VAL A 302 -4.34 4.55 19.14
C VAL A 302 -3.70 3.17 19.09
N VAL A 303 -2.71 2.90 19.93
CA VAL A 303 -2.01 1.60 20.04
C VAL A 303 -2.99 0.48 20.43
N SER A 304 -3.88 0.72 21.39
CA SER A 304 -4.90 -0.24 21.79
C SER A 304 -5.83 -0.62 20.65
N LEU A 305 -6.26 0.37 19.84
CA LEU A 305 -7.09 0.09 18.66
C LEU A 305 -6.31 -0.71 17.61
N ALA A 306 -5.07 -0.36 17.32
CA ALA A 306 -4.21 -1.09 16.39
C ALA A 306 -4.05 -2.56 16.80
N ASN A 307 -3.75 -2.82 18.08
CA ASN A 307 -3.66 -4.17 18.64
C ASN A 307 -4.97 -4.96 18.48
N ARG A 308 -6.13 -4.33 18.71
CA ARG A 308 -7.44 -4.97 18.57
C ARG A 308 -7.74 -5.34 17.12
N VAL A 309 -7.44 -4.46 16.16
CA VAL A 309 -7.63 -4.73 14.72
C VAL A 309 -6.80 -5.92 14.28
N ILE A 310 -5.52 -5.93 14.67
CA ILE A 310 -4.63 -7.00 14.25
C ILE A 310 -4.86 -8.30 15.08
N ALA A 311 -5.36 -8.22 16.30
CA ALA A 311 -5.72 -9.40 17.10
C ALA A 311 -6.84 -10.22 16.46
N ALA A 312 -7.71 -9.62 15.68
CA ALA A 312 -8.79 -10.28 14.96
C ALA A 312 -8.33 -10.97 13.66
N ALA A 313 -7.05 -10.83 13.26
CA ALA A 313 -6.50 -11.47 12.07
C ALA A 313 -6.44 -13.00 12.24
N ARG A 314 -6.73 -13.73 11.14
CA ARG A 314 -6.72 -15.18 11.08
C ARG A 314 -5.49 -15.71 10.34
N GLY A 315 -5.19 -16.99 10.49
CA GLY A 315 -4.08 -17.64 9.75
C GLY A 315 -2.67 -17.20 10.16
N ARG A 316 -2.48 -16.66 11.36
CA ARG A 316 -1.19 -16.14 11.81
C ARG A 316 -0.16 -17.25 11.99
N VAL A 317 1.05 -16.98 11.50
CA VAL A 317 2.22 -17.82 11.77
C VAL A 317 2.59 -17.71 13.26
N ALA A 318 2.85 -18.85 13.90
CA ALA A 318 3.31 -18.89 15.29
C ALA A 318 4.59 -18.06 15.44
N GLY A 319 4.66 -17.20 16.46
CA GLY A 319 5.81 -16.33 16.73
C GLY A 319 5.76 -14.94 16.08
N SER A 320 4.81 -14.65 15.15
CA SER A 320 4.64 -13.32 14.55
C SER A 320 3.83 -12.34 15.40
N LYS A 321 3.32 -12.78 16.56
CA LYS A 321 2.46 -11.96 17.43
C LYS A 321 3.31 -10.92 18.16
N LEU A 322 3.16 -9.66 17.79
CA LEU A 322 3.63 -8.48 18.53
C LEU A 322 2.44 -7.85 19.24
N HIS A 323 2.67 -7.38 20.46
CA HIS A 323 1.69 -6.61 21.23
C HIS A 323 2.28 -5.25 21.58
N LEU A 324 1.85 -4.22 20.87
CA LEU A 324 2.38 -2.88 21.05
C LEU A 324 1.95 -2.28 22.39
N VAL A 325 2.88 -1.60 23.07
CA VAL A 325 2.66 -0.89 24.32
C VAL A 325 3.02 0.58 24.13
N GLY A 326 2.01 1.45 24.09
CA GLY A 326 2.22 2.90 23.91
C GLY A 326 3.02 3.50 25.06
N GLN A 327 4.05 4.26 24.75
CA GLN A 327 4.95 4.90 25.69
C GLN A 327 4.66 6.40 25.85
N ARG A 328 3.78 6.97 25.03
CA ARG A 328 3.37 8.37 25.13
C ARG A 328 2.34 8.55 26.24
N ASP A 329 2.17 9.79 26.68
CA ASP A 329 1.07 10.16 27.57
C ASP A 329 -0.29 9.82 26.92
N PRO A 330 -1.32 9.49 27.71
CA PRO A 330 -2.66 9.24 27.21
C PRO A 330 -3.18 10.43 26.37
N GLY A 331 -3.78 10.10 25.24
CA GLY A 331 -4.39 11.05 24.31
C GLY A 331 -5.90 10.88 24.17
N PRO A 332 -6.53 11.52 23.20
CA PRO A 332 -7.97 11.37 22.95
C PRO A 332 -8.30 9.96 22.45
N GLU A 333 -9.50 9.51 22.79
CA GLU A 333 -10.03 8.25 22.27
C GLU A 333 -10.29 8.34 20.76
N PRO A 334 -9.98 7.28 19.98
CA PRO A 334 -10.34 7.20 18.58
C PRO A 334 -11.84 7.36 18.37
N THR A 335 -12.24 8.19 17.41
CA THR A 335 -13.65 8.44 17.13
C THR A 335 -14.15 7.60 15.96
N PHE A 336 -15.43 7.18 16.02
CA PHE A 336 -16.10 6.39 14.99
C PHE A 336 -17.38 7.10 14.60
N ARG A 337 -17.56 7.43 13.31
CA ARG A 337 -18.71 8.19 12.83
C ARG A 337 -19.30 7.61 11.55
N GLU A 338 -20.63 7.50 11.53
CA GLU A 338 -21.41 7.13 10.38
C GLU A 338 -22.10 8.36 9.78
N TYR A 339 -22.10 8.47 8.45
CA TYR A 339 -22.70 9.56 7.71
C TYR A 339 -23.71 9.05 6.68
N SER A 340 -24.67 9.88 6.30
CA SER A 340 -25.68 9.54 5.29
C SER A 340 -25.08 9.25 3.92
N ASP A 341 -24.07 10.03 3.54
CA ASP A 341 -23.44 10.00 2.23
C ASP A 341 -21.99 10.54 2.29
N GLU A 342 -21.22 10.35 1.18
CA GLU A 342 -19.81 10.74 1.10
C GLU A 342 -19.60 12.27 1.22
N VAL A 343 -20.53 13.08 0.72
CA VAL A 343 -20.43 14.55 0.82
C VAL A 343 -20.58 15.00 2.27
N ALA A 344 -21.54 14.41 3.00
CA ALA A 344 -21.72 14.69 4.42
C ALA A 344 -20.51 14.22 5.25
N GLU A 345 -19.91 13.08 4.89
CA GLU A 345 -18.67 12.58 5.51
C GLU A 345 -17.53 13.58 5.27
N ALA A 346 -17.28 13.99 4.03
CA ALA A 346 -16.18 14.87 3.66
C ALA A 346 -16.32 16.25 4.30
N GLY A 347 -17.53 16.83 4.30
CA GLY A 347 -17.81 18.11 4.96
C GLY A 347 -17.57 18.06 6.48
N ALA A 348 -17.97 16.96 7.13
CA ALA A 348 -17.72 16.78 8.56
C ALA A 348 -16.23 16.59 8.89
N VAL A 349 -15.48 15.87 8.03
CA VAL A 349 -14.03 15.71 8.13
C VAL A 349 -13.34 17.07 7.98
N ALA A 350 -13.67 17.85 6.94
CA ALA A 350 -13.11 19.18 6.73
C ALA A 350 -13.39 20.11 7.92
N LYS A 351 -14.61 20.06 8.48
CA LYS A 351 -14.95 20.82 9.70
C LYS A 351 -14.10 20.40 10.90
N SER A 352 -13.87 19.09 11.09
CA SER A 352 -13.05 18.59 12.20
C SER A 352 -11.58 18.97 12.02
N ILE A 353 -11.07 18.95 10.80
CA ILE A 353 -9.72 19.41 10.46
C ILE A 353 -9.58 20.91 10.79
N LYS A 354 -10.55 21.73 10.39
CA LYS A 354 -10.54 23.16 10.69
C LYS A 354 -10.45 23.43 12.20
N GLN A 355 -11.22 22.68 13.00
CA GLN A 355 -11.16 22.77 14.47
C GLN A 355 -9.79 22.41 15.04
N LEU A 356 -9.13 21.37 14.50
CA LEU A 356 -7.77 21.00 14.93
C LEU A 356 -6.75 22.07 14.55
N VAL A 357 -6.85 22.64 13.34
CA VAL A 357 -5.97 23.72 12.90
C VAL A 357 -6.17 24.98 13.77
N GLU A 358 -7.42 25.34 14.07
CA GLU A 358 -7.76 26.45 14.95
C GLU A 358 -7.27 26.21 16.40
N ALA A 359 -7.21 24.95 16.84
CA ALA A 359 -6.65 24.54 18.12
C ALA A 359 -5.10 24.48 18.16
N GLY A 360 -4.43 24.76 17.01
CA GLY A 360 -2.98 24.86 16.91
C GLY A 360 -2.26 23.66 16.30
N THR A 361 -2.99 22.65 15.80
CA THR A 361 -2.34 21.52 15.05
C THR A 361 -1.95 22.01 13.67
N PRO A 362 -0.66 21.95 13.27
CA PRO A 362 -0.26 22.33 11.93
C PRO A 362 -0.99 21.50 10.85
N ALA A 363 -1.43 22.14 9.78
CA ALA A 363 -2.12 21.43 8.68
C ALA A 363 -1.23 20.33 8.04
N SER A 364 0.09 20.52 8.00
CA SER A 364 1.06 19.52 7.55
C SER A 364 1.11 18.26 8.43
N GLU A 365 0.66 18.36 9.69
CA GLU A 365 0.58 17.25 10.64
C GLU A 365 -0.82 16.59 10.67
N ILE A 366 -1.62 16.82 9.63
CA ILE A 366 -2.95 16.23 9.48
C ILE A 366 -3.02 15.45 8.16
N ALA A 367 -3.60 14.25 8.18
CA ALA A 367 -3.83 13.46 6.99
C ALA A 367 -5.25 12.92 6.90
N VAL A 368 -5.77 12.85 5.68
CA VAL A 368 -6.98 12.10 5.32
C VAL A 368 -6.53 10.92 4.46
N LEU A 369 -6.78 9.72 4.95
CA LEU A 369 -6.33 8.48 4.33
C LEU A 369 -7.54 7.67 3.84
N TYR A 370 -7.48 7.27 2.58
CA TYR A 370 -8.52 6.51 1.89
C TYR A 370 -7.95 5.25 1.22
N ARG A 371 -8.83 4.34 0.80
CA ARG A 371 -8.39 3.08 0.18
C ARG A 371 -8.04 3.22 -1.29
N ILE A 372 -8.80 3.99 -2.06
CA ILE A 372 -8.63 4.16 -3.51
C ILE A 372 -8.52 5.66 -3.86
N ASN A 373 -7.66 5.99 -4.82
CA ASN A 373 -7.39 7.38 -5.19
C ASN A 373 -8.64 8.16 -5.65
N ALA A 374 -9.61 7.50 -6.27
CA ALA A 374 -10.86 8.14 -6.68
C ALA A 374 -11.70 8.70 -5.52
N GLN A 375 -11.38 8.36 -4.27
CA GLN A 375 -12.04 8.92 -3.09
C GLN A 375 -11.51 10.32 -2.74
N SER A 376 -10.37 10.76 -3.28
CA SER A 376 -9.77 12.07 -2.94
C SER A 376 -10.67 13.23 -3.34
N GLU A 377 -11.35 13.14 -4.48
CA GLU A 377 -12.10 14.25 -5.11
C GLU A 377 -13.09 14.94 -4.14
N VAL A 378 -13.91 14.17 -3.44
CA VAL A 378 -14.90 14.70 -2.50
C VAL A 378 -14.25 15.40 -1.29
N TYR A 379 -13.06 14.94 -0.85
CA TYR A 379 -12.32 15.58 0.24
C TYR A 379 -11.55 16.80 -0.22
N GLU A 380 -11.02 16.79 -1.46
CA GLU A 380 -10.40 17.97 -2.10
C GLU A 380 -11.41 19.12 -2.20
N GLU A 381 -12.63 18.81 -2.65
CA GLU A 381 -13.72 19.78 -2.74
C GLU A 381 -14.08 20.33 -1.34
N ALA A 382 -14.32 19.46 -0.36
CA ALA A 382 -14.69 19.86 1.00
C ALA A 382 -13.60 20.68 1.71
N LEU A 383 -12.32 20.37 1.52
CA LEU A 383 -11.21 21.15 2.07
C LEU A 383 -11.08 22.51 1.38
N THR A 384 -11.28 22.56 0.05
CA THR A 384 -11.29 23.80 -0.72
C THR A 384 -12.41 24.74 -0.24
N GLU A 385 -13.64 24.21 -0.06
CA GLU A 385 -14.77 24.99 0.48
C GLU A 385 -14.52 25.50 1.91
N ALA A 386 -13.82 24.69 2.72
CA ALA A 386 -13.44 25.09 4.08
C ALA A 386 -12.27 26.09 4.12
N GLY A 387 -11.61 26.37 2.99
CA GLY A 387 -10.43 27.24 2.88
C GLY A 387 -9.17 26.63 3.48
N ILE A 388 -9.04 25.30 3.49
CA ILE A 388 -7.91 24.55 4.05
C ILE A 388 -6.98 24.12 2.91
N ALA A 389 -5.70 24.49 3.00
CA ALA A 389 -4.68 24.05 2.06
C ALA A 389 -4.44 22.53 2.21
N TYR A 390 -4.28 21.83 1.09
CA TYR A 390 -4.01 20.39 1.06
C TYR A 390 -3.03 20.01 -0.05
N GLN A 391 -2.45 18.79 0.08
CA GLN A 391 -1.64 18.15 -0.95
C GLN A 391 -2.13 16.71 -1.18
N VAL A 392 -2.22 16.28 -2.45
CA VAL A 392 -2.56 14.90 -2.79
C VAL A 392 -1.26 14.12 -3.03
N ARG A 393 -1.05 13.06 -2.26
CA ARG A 393 0.06 12.13 -2.48
C ARG A 393 -0.41 10.92 -3.27
N GLY A 394 0.38 10.56 -4.30
CA GLY A 394 0.05 9.46 -5.22
C GLY A 394 -0.55 9.94 -6.55
N GLY A 395 -0.72 11.27 -6.72
CA GLY A 395 -0.94 11.92 -8.01
C GLY A 395 0.38 12.11 -8.78
N GLU A 396 0.38 12.97 -9.84
CA GLU A 396 1.63 13.35 -10.53
C GLU A 396 2.64 13.87 -9.51
N GLY A 397 3.83 13.25 -9.48
CA GLY A 397 4.88 13.63 -8.55
C GLY A 397 5.23 15.11 -8.72
N PHE A 398 5.55 15.81 -7.62
CA PHE A 398 5.83 17.25 -7.59
C PHE A 398 6.73 17.72 -8.76
N PHE A 399 7.86 17.02 -8.97
CA PHE A 399 8.79 17.35 -10.04
C PHE A 399 8.30 16.96 -11.45
N SER A 400 7.24 16.15 -11.56
CA SER A 400 6.59 15.80 -12.82
C SER A 400 5.53 16.81 -13.26
N ARG A 401 5.10 17.70 -12.37
CA ARG A 401 4.14 18.76 -12.66
C ARG A 401 4.69 19.72 -13.71
N GLN A 402 3.81 20.16 -14.61
CA GLN A 402 4.19 20.99 -15.74
C GLN A 402 4.88 22.30 -15.30
N GLU A 403 4.34 22.97 -14.29
CA GLU A 403 4.87 24.21 -13.73
C GLU A 403 6.26 24.03 -13.12
N ILE A 404 6.54 22.92 -12.45
CA ILE A 404 7.84 22.63 -11.84
C ILE A 404 8.88 22.27 -12.92
N ARG A 405 8.49 21.49 -13.94
CA ARG A 405 9.36 21.24 -15.10
C ARG A 405 9.74 22.53 -15.82
N GLN A 406 8.78 23.45 -15.98
CA GLN A 406 9.04 24.79 -16.56
C GLN A 406 9.99 25.60 -15.66
N ALA A 407 9.78 25.58 -14.33
CA ALA A 407 10.66 26.25 -13.38
C ALA A 407 12.10 25.74 -13.48
N LEU A 408 12.32 24.42 -13.47
CA LEU A 408 13.64 23.82 -13.61
C LEU A 408 14.32 24.19 -14.93
N LEU A 409 13.58 24.27 -16.04
CA LEU A 409 14.11 24.72 -17.33
C LEU A 409 14.52 26.19 -17.31
N VAL A 410 13.74 27.06 -16.64
CA VAL A 410 14.08 28.50 -16.48
C VAL A 410 15.35 28.66 -15.66
N LEU A 411 15.44 27.96 -14.51
CA LEU A 411 16.63 27.96 -13.66
C LEU A 411 17.87 27.46 -14.42
N GLN A 412 17.75 26.38 -15.19
CA GLN A 412 18.83 25.84 -16.00
C GLN A 412 19.30 26.81 -17.08
N ARG A 413 18.40 27.51 -17.77
CA ARG A 413 18.76 28.53 -18.76
C ARG A 413 19.47 29.75 -18.13
N ALA A 414 19.08 30.07 -16.89
CA ALA A 414 19.68 31.15 -16.13
C ALA A 414 21.08 30.77 -15.61
N SER A 415 21.35 29.50 -15.29
CA SER A 415 22.67 29.03 -14.84
C SER A 415 23.72 29.06 -15.95
N ASN A 416 23.30 28.95 -17.22
CA ASN A 416 24.18 29.02 -18.38
C ASN A 416 24.54 30.47 -18.81
N ARG A 417 23.99 31.47 -18.12
CA ARG A 417 24.34 32.90 -18.36
C ARG A 417 25.13 33.37 -17.16
N ASP A 418 26.35 33.78 -17.42
CA ASP A 418 27.16 34.46 -16.43
C ASP A 418 26.37 35.65 -15.88
N ALA A 419 26.03 35.57 -14.61
CA ALA A 419 25.35 36.66 -13.93
C ALA A 419 26.21 37.07 -12.73
N ASP A 420 27.01 38.12 -12.93
CA ASP A 420 27.47 38.96 -11.85
C ASP A 420 26.28 39.53 -11.11
N GLY A 421 26.13 39.26 -9.82
CA GLY A 421 25.11 39.89 -9.00
C GLY A 421 25.28 39.52 -7.53
N ASP A 422 25.39 40.55 -6.72
CA ASP A 422 25.39 40.55 -5.24
C ASP A 422 24.06 40.11 -4.60
N VAL A 423 23.17 39.46 -5.38
CA VAL A 423 21.83 39.03 -4.92
C VAL A 423 21.90 37.61 -4.37
N ALA A 424 21.37 37.38 -3.19
CA ALA A 424 21.28 36.08 -2.54
C ALA A 424 20.58 35.04 -3.43
N LEU A 425 21.08 33.80 -3.47
CA LEU A 425 20.55 32.74 -4.34
C LEU A 425 19.03 32.54 -4.22
N PRO A 426 18.40 32.55 -3.01
CA PRO A 426 16.95 32.42 -2.87
C PRO A 426 16.18 33.57 -3.53
N GLU A 427 16.62 34.81 -3.39
CA GLU A 427 16.00 35.98 -4.01
C GLU A 427 16.13 35.93 -5.53
N ARG A 428 17.29 35.52 -6.03
CA ARG A 428 17.53 35.31 -7.46
C ARG A 428 16.60 34.25 -8.04
N VAL A 429 16.44 33.13 -7.35
CA VAL A 429 15.50 32.08 -7.78
C VAL A 429 14.06 32.57 -7.80
N ARG A 430 13.61 33.29 -6.77
CA ARG A 430 12.26 33.85 -6.75
C ARG A 430 12.01 34.82 -7.91
N ALA A 431 12.95 35.70 -8.20
CA ALA A 431 12.87 36.61 -9.34
C ALA A 431 12.79 35.89 -10.69
N LEU A 432 13.51 34.77 -10.85
CA LEU A 432 13.45 33.92 -12.05
C LEU A 432 12.10 33.18 -12.19
N LEU A 433 11.40 32.89 -11.08
CA LEU A 433 10.13 32.18 -11.06
C LEU A 433 8.91 33.14 -11.09
N GLU A 434 9.09 34.44 -10.86
CA GLU A 434 8.03 35.44 -10.92
C GLU A 434 7.25 35.43 -12.26
N PRO A 435 7.90 35.35 -13.44
CA PRO A 435 7.21 35.26 -14.72
C PRO A 435 6.38 33.96 -14.90
N LEU A 436 6.66 32.93 -14.10
CA LEU A 436 5.90 31.68 -14.11
C LEU A 436 4.70 31.71 -13.17
N GLY A 437 4.53 32.79 -12.40
CA GLY A 437 3.40 33.00 -11.51
C GLY A 437 3.73 33.01 -10.02
N LEU A 438 5.00 33.04 -9.61
CA LEU A 438 5.40 33.20 -8.21
C LEU A 438 5.29 34.67 -7.80
N THR A 439 4.08 35.10 -7.49
CA THR A 439 3.76 36.48 -7.03
C THR A 439 3.85 36.58 -5.51
N ALA A 440 4.01 37.84 -4.99
CA ALA A 440 4.03 38.08 -3.53
C ALA A 440 2.71 37.71 -2.83
N GLU A 441 1.58 37.86 -3.53
CA GLU A 441 0.26 37.51 -3.02
C GLU A 441 -0.31 36.33 -3.82
N PRO A 442 -1.03 35.40 -3.14
CA PRO A 442 -1.64 34.24 -3.81
C PRO A 442 -2.76 34.69 -4.77
N PRO A 443 -2.82 34.18 -6.00
CA PRO A 443 -3.88 34.48 -6.95
C PRO A 443 -5.23 33.89 -6.51
N THR A 444 -6.33 34.53 -6.95
CA THR A 444 -7.70 34.12 -6.58
C THR A 444 -8.27 32.95 -7.38
N GLY A 445 -7.69 32.63 -8.55
CA GLY A 445 -8.13 31.51 -9.40
C GLY A 445 -7.57 30.17 -8.95
N THR A 446 -8.39 29.12 -8.89
CA THR A 446 -8.02 27.78 -8.37
C THR A 446 -6.76 27.22 -9.05
N ARG A 447 -6.70 27.16 -10.39
CA ARG A 447 -5.53 26.64 -11.11
C ARG A 447 -4.29 27.54 -11.00
N ALA A 448 -4.50 28.85 -10.96
CA ALA A 448 -3.41 29.81 -10.75
C ALA A 448 -2.84 29.68 -9.34
N ARG A 449 -3.69 29.43 -8.36
CA ARG A 449 -3.31 29.19 -6.97
C ARG A 449 -2.54 27.88 -6.81
N GLU A 450 -3.00 26.77 -7.39
CA GLU A 450 -2.27 25.50 -7.40
C GLU A 450 -0.85 25.63 -7.98
N ARG A 451 -0.73 26.38 -9.11
CA ARG A 451 0.58 26.68 -9.71
C ARG A 451 1.42 27.53 -8.76
N TRP A 452 0.86 28.56 -8.17
CA TRP A 452 1.52 29.44 -7.23
C TRP A 452 2.02 28.67 -6.00
N GLU A 453 1.18 27.83 -5.40
CA GLU A 453 1.54 26.96 -4.26
C GLU A 453 2.69 25.99 -4.60
N ALA A 454 2.69 25.42 -5.79
CA ALA A 454 3.78 24.57 -6.26
C ALA A 454 5.10 25.34 -6.41
N LEU A 455 5.05 26.57 -6.93
CA LEU A 455 6.23 27.42 -7.08
C LEU A 455 6.74 27.97 -5.73
N VAL A 456 5.83 28.28 -4.78
CA VAL A 456 6.20 28.64 -3.40
C VAL A 456 6.93 27.47 -2.75
N ALA A 457 6.39 26.25 -2.85
CA ALA A 457 7.02 25.06 -2.30
C ALA A 457 8.42 24.79 -2.91
N LEU A 458 8.62 25.10 -4.18
CA LEU A 458 9.96 25.07 -4.79
C LEU A 458 10.90 26.12 -4.19
N GLY A 459 10.38 27.35 -3.95
CA GLY A 459 11.13 28.41 -3.31
C GLY A 459 11.54 28.09 -1.88
N GLU A 460 10.63 27.51 -1.07
CA GLU A 460 10.92 27.05 0.30
C GLU A 460 11.98 25.95 0.31
N LEU A 461 11.93 25.02 -0.67
CA LEU A 461 12.96 24.00 -0.83
C LEU A 461 14.36 24.62 -1.12
N VAL A 462 14.41 25.68 -1.90
CA VAL A 462 15.65 26.41 -2.17
C VAL A 462 16.18 27.08 -0.89
N ASP A 463 15.30 27.70 -0.09
CA ASP A 463 15.67 28.28 1.20
C ASP A 463 16.26 27.26 2.14
N GLU A 464 15.65 26.06 2.22
CA GLU A 464 16.13 24.94 3.04
C GLU A 464 17.52 24.47 2.58
N GLU A 465 17.76 24.33 1.28
CA GLU A 465 19.06 23.91 0.74
C GLU A 465 20.15 24.94 1.01
N VAL A 466 19.84 26.23 0.85
CA VAL A 466 20.80 27.30 1.13
C VAL A 466 21.07 27.42 2.63
N ALA A 467 20.08 27.22 3.49
CA ALA A 467 20.30 27.19 4.95
C ALA A 467 21.26 26.06 5.38
N HIS A 468 21.19 24.91 4.70
CA HIS A 468 22.11 23.79 4.94
C HIS A 468 23.48 23.97 4.29
N ARG A 469 23.56 24.68 3.17
CA ARG A 469 24.78 24.94 2.39
C ARG A 469 24.85 26.41 1.94
N PRO A 470 25.31 27.35 2.79
CA PRO A 470 25.31 28.80 2.50
C PRO A 470 26.15 29.21 1.28
N THR A 471 27.04 28.35 0.84
CA THR A 471 27.93 28.58 -0.33
C THR A 471 27.39 27.97 -1.63
N LEU A 472 26.14 27.42 -1.59
CA LEU A 472 25.51 26.78 -2.74
C LEU A 472 25.31 27.80 -3.87
N ASP A 473 25.78 27.48 -5.07
CA ASP A 473 25.53 28.27 -6.27
C ASP A 473 24.33 27.73 -7.09
N LEU A 474 23.93 28.47 -8.13
CA LEU A 474 22.77 28.08 -8.96
C LEU A 474 22.99 26.75 -9.74
N PRO A 475 24.15 26.48 -10.36
CA PRO A 475 24.47 25.19 -10.95
C PRO A 475 24.37 24.00 -9.97
N GLU A 476 24.92 24.15 -8.78
CA GLU A 476 24.89 23.12 -7.74
C GLU A 476 23.47 22.91 -7.22
N LEU A 477 22.70 23.98 -7.03
CA LEU A 477 21.28 23.90 -6.68
C LEU A 477 20.50 23.10 -7.73
N ILE A 478 20.70 23.36 -9.02
CA ILE A 478 20.00 22.64 -10.09
C ILE A 478 20.40 21.16 -10.11
N ALA A 479 21.66 20.83 -9.87
CA ALA A 479 22.10 19.45 -9.76
C ALA A 479 21.41 18.73 -8.58
N GLU A 480 21.27 19.41 -7.44
CA GLU A 480 20.56 18.88 -6.27
C GLU A 480 19.06 18.71 -6.54
N LEU A 481 18.40 19.71 -7.13
CA LEU A 481 16.98 19.64 -7.49
C LEU A 481 16.70 18.50 -8.48
N ARG A 482 17.63 18.23 -9.42
CA ARG A 482 17.55 17.09 -10.32
C ARG A 482 17.74 15.76 -9.59
N THR A 483 18.70 15.69 -8.71
CA THR A 483 18.90 14.49 -7.86
C THR A 483 17.64 14.20 -7.02
N ARG A 484 16.99 15.24 -6.51
CA ARG A 484 15.71 15.11 -5.80
C ARG A 484 14.54 14.77 -6.73
N ALA A 485 14.52 15.30 -7.95
CA ALA A 485 13.53 14.93 -8.96
C ALA A 485 13.65 13.45 -9.34
N ASP A 486 14.88 12.98 -9.56
CA ASP A 486 15.17 11.57 -9.85
C ASP A 486 14.86 10.67 -8.63
N SER A 487 15.06 11.19 -7.41
CA SER A 487 14.72 10.50 -6.16
C SER A 487 13.25 10.57 -5.80
N ARG A 488 12.42 11.31 -6.54
CA ARG A 488 11.00 11.57 -6.27
C ARG A 488 10.70 12.13 -4.87
N HIS A 489 11.56 13.04 -4.36
CA HIS A 489 11.33 13.73 -3.08
C HIS A 489 10.67 15.10 -3.31
N PRO A 490 9.33 15.22 -3.17
CA PRO A 490 8.67 16.52 -3.26
C PRO A 490 9.00 17.38 -2.03
N PRO A 491 9.02 18.72 -2.17
CA PRO A 491 9.08 19.61 -1.02
C PRO A 491 7.85 19.46 -0.13
N VAL A 492 7.98 19.78 1.14
CA VAL A 492 6.88 19.73 2.10
C VAL A 492 5.98 20.94 1.87
N VAL A 493 4.81 20.75 1.27
CA VAL A 493 3.75 21.77 1.24
C VAL A 493 3.11 21.82 2.62
N GLN A 494 2.93 23.02 3.19
CA GLN A 494 2.28 23.21 4.50
C GLN A 494 0.75 23.05 4.39
N GLY A 495 0.28 21.86 4.04
CA GLY A 495 -1.14 21.54 3.88
C GLY A 495 -1.51 20.15 4.37
N VAL A 496 -2.81 19.90 4.53
CA VAL A 496 -3.36 18.61 4.88
C VAL A 496 -2.98 17.56 3.82
N THR A 497 -2.48 16.42 4.24
CA THR A 497 -2.12 15.35 3.30
C THR A 497 -3.35 14.49 2.96
N LEU A 498 -3.70 14.43 1.69
CA LEU A 498 -4.63 13.45 1.12
C LEU A 498 -3.82 12.31 0.50
N ALA A 499 -4.03 11.07 0.96
CA ALA A 499 -3.26 9.93 0.46
C ALA A 499 -4.04 8.62 0.51
N SER A 500 -3.71 7.67 -0.37
CA SER A 500 -4.15 6.30 -0.17
C SER A 500 -3.41 5.67 1.01
N LEU A 501 -4.05 4.68 1.66
CA LEU A 501 -3.46 3.94 2.76
C LEU A 501 -2.09 3.32 2.40
N HIS A 502 -1.91 2.88 1.15
CA HIS A 502 -0.62 2.37 0.66
C HIS A 502 0.45 3.46 0.61
N ALA A 503 0.09 4.64 0.10
CA ALA A 503 1.01 5.78 0.01
C ALA A 503 1.38 6.38 1.38
N ALA A 504 0.59 6.09 2.41
CA ALA A 504 0.82 6.51 3.79
C ALA A 504 1.87 5.66 4.53
N LYS A 505 2.28 4.50 3.98
CA LYS A 505 3.30 3.65 4.61
C LYS A 505 4.62 4.40 4.76
N GLY A 506 5.22 4.32 5.94
CA GLY A 506 6.46 5.05 6.27
C GLY A 506 6.26 6.52 6.66
N LEU A 507 5.02 7.03 6.65
CA LEU A 507 4.67 8.38 7.09
C LEU A 507 3.98 8.35 8.44
N GLU A 508 3.78 9.54 9.06
CA GLU A 508 3.08 9.68 10.32
C GLU A 508 2.63 11.13 10.53
N TRP A 509 1.50 11.33 11.22
CA TRP A 509 0.89 12.64 11.45
C TRP A 509 0.30 12.71 12.86
N ASP A 510 0.15 13.91 13.40
CA ASP A 510 -0.50 14.11 14.70
C ASP A 510 -1.98 13.78 14.65
N ALA A 511 -2.64 14.05 13.53
CA ALA A 511 -4.04 13.71 13.32
C ALA A 511 -4.25 12.95 12.01
N VAL A 512 -4.97 11.82 12.08
CA VAL A 512 -5.31 10.98 10.93
C VAL A 512 -6.80 10.74 10.88
N PHE A 513 -7.37 10.98 9.71
CA PHE A 513 -8.76 10.66 9.35
C PHE A 513 -8.75 9.48 8.38
N LEU A 514 -9.24 8.32 8.83
CA LEU A 514 -9.46 7.14 7.99
C LEU A 514 -10.89 7.16 7.48
N VAL A 515 -11.08 7.34 6.19
CA VAL A 515 -12.37 7.67 5.60
C VAL A 515 -12.88 6.61 4.62
N GLY A 516 -14.20 6.60 4.39
CA GLY A 516 -14.83 5.67 3.46
C GLY A 516 -14.71 4.20 3.88
N LEU A 517 -14.70 3.90 5.18
CA LEU A 517 -14.49 2.57 5.75
C LEU A 517 -15.74 1.70 5.62
N THR A 518 -16.05 1.27 4.40
CA THR A 518 -17.21 0.40 4.09
C THR A 518 -16.76 -0.94 3.52
N ASP A 519 -17.56 -1.99 3.78
CA ASP A 519 -17.42 -3.29 3.08
C ASP A 519 -17.54 -3.08 1.57
N GLY A 520 -16.58 -3.55 0.79
CA GLY A 520 -16.45 -3.31 -0.64
C GLY A 520 -15.49 -2.16 -0.99
N THR A 521 -15.12 -1.32 -0.01
CA THR A 521 -14.06 -0.33 -0.14
C THR A 521 -12.83 -0.74 0.68
N LEU A 522 -13.00 -1.02 1.97
CA LEU A 522 -11.98 -1.60 2.86
C LEU A 522 -12.63 -2.63 3.81
N PRO A 523 -12.54 -3.93 3.54
CA PRO A 523 -11.81 -4.56 2.44
C PRO A 523 -12.45 -4.28 1.07
N ILE A 524 -11.59 -4.21 0.04
CA ILE A 524 -12.04 -3.98 -1.34
C ILE A 524 -12.85 -5.18 -1.86
N SER A 525 -13.83 -4.92 -2.75
CA SER A 525 -14.73 -5.96 -3.28
C SER A 525 -14.00 -7.15 -3.89
N HIS A 526 -12.88 -6.90 -4.59
CA HIS A 526 -12.02 -7.93 -5.15
C HIS A 526 -11.49 -8.89 -4.05
N ALA A 527 -10.93 -8.36 -2.95
CA ALA A 527 -10.46 -9.19 -1.84
C ALA A 527 -11.58 -10.05 -1.22
N LEU A 528 -12.82 -9.50 -1.17
CA LEU A 528 -13.98 -10.21 -0.67
C LEU A 528 -14.42 -11.38 -1.57
N ALA A 529 -14.16 -11.31 -2.88
CA ALA A 529 -14.49 -12.36 -3.83
C ALA A 529 -13.69 -13.66 -3.57
N HIS A 530 -12.50 -13.57 -2.98
CA HIS A 530 -11.68 -14.72 -2.59
C HIS A 530 -12.15 -15.39 -1.27
N GLY A 531 -13.20 -14.87 -0.67
CA GLY A 531 -13.75 -15.38 0.58
C GLY A 531 -13.41 -14.51 1.80
N PRO A 532 -14.27 -14.56 2.84
CA PRO A 532 -14.17 -13.64 3.98
C PRO A 532 -12.95 -13.88 4.89
N GLU A 533 -12.28 -15.02 4.75
CA GLU A 533 -11.13 -15.45 5.55
C GLU A 533 -9.85 -15.61 4.69
N SER A 534 -9.89 -15.10 3.44
CA SER A 534 -8.76 -15.19 2.52
C SER A 534 -7.58 -14.32 2.95
N GLU A 535 -6.38 -14.67 2.49
CA GLU A 535 -5.17 -13.85 2.71
C GLU A 535 -5.32 -12.44 2.13
N ALA A 536 -6.08 -12.28 1.02
CA ALA A 536 -6.39 -10.99 0.44
C ALA A 536 -7.20 -10.10 1.41
N VAL A 537 -8.16 -10.66 2.15
CA VAL A 537 -8.91 -9.92 3.18
C VAL A 537 -8.01 -9.61 4.38
N GLU A 538 -7.10 -10.51 4.76
CA GLU A 538 -6.16 -10.23 5.85
C GLU A 538 -5.11 -9.18 5.46
N GLU A 539 -4.73 -9.07 4.19
CA GLU A 539 -3.89 -7.96 3.70
C GLU A 539 -4.62 -6.61 3.81
N GLU A 540 -5.91 -6.55 3.47
CA GLU A 540 -6.74 -5.36 3.68
C GLU A 540 -6.85 -4.99 5.17
N ARG A 541 -6.87 -5.98 6.09
CA ARG A 541 -6.80 -5.74 7.53
C ARG A 541 -5.46 -5.15 7.95
N ARG A 542 -4.36 -5.65 7.41
CA ARG A 542 -3.01 -5.07 7.62
C ARG A 542 -2.94 -3.64 7.08
N LEU A 543 -3.62 -3.37 5.98
CA LEU A 543 -3.70 -2.02 5.42
C LEU A 543 -4.44 -1.06 6.36
N LEU A 544 -5.56 -1.49 6.98
CA LEU A 544 -6.21 -0.71 8.03
C LEU A 544 -5.30 -0.50 9.26
N TYR A 545 -4.59 -1.55 9.70
CA TYR A 545 -3.59 -1.45 10.78
C TYR A 545 -2.50 -0.44 10.44
N VAL A 546 -1.98 -0.45 9.21
CA VAL A 546 -1.01 0.55 8.75
C VAL A 546 -1.61 1.95 8.85
N GLY A 547 -2.84 2.17 8.41
CA GLY A 547 -3.53 3.46 8.49
C GLY A 547 -3.66 3.95 9.94
N ILE A 548 -4.12 3.10 10.85
CA ILE A 548 -4.27 3.42 12.28
C ILE A 548 -2.92 3.83 12.88
N THR A 549 -1.87 3.08 12.62
CA THR A 549 -0.53 3.33 13.15
C THR A 549 0.19 4.54 12.54
N ARG A 550 -0.47 5.28 11.63
CA ARG A 550 0.03 6.57 11.13
C ARG A 550 -0.30 7.72 12.07
N ALA A 551 -1.32 7.56 12.91
CA ALA A 551 -1.73 8.58 13.87
C ALA A 551 -0.80 8.61 15.10
N ARG A 552 -0.30 9.79 15.44
CA ARG A 552 0.42 9.99 16.69
C ARG A 552 -0.53 10.26 17.85
N MET A 553 -1.56 11.07 17.64
CA MET A 553 -2.43 11.56 18.72
C MET A 553 -3.93 11.42 18.39
N HIS A 554 -4.39 12.04 17.32
CA HIS A 554 -5.81 12.06 16.95
C HIS A 554 -6.10 11.05 15.86
N LEU A 555 -7.11 10.21 16.07
CA LEU A 555 -7.55 9.22 15.10
C LEU A 555 -9.07 9.26 14.96
N ALA A 556 -9.54 9.51 13.74
CA ALA A 556 -10.95 9.47 13.39
C ALA A 556 -11.20 8.42 12.31
N LEU A 557 -12.21 7.58 12.50
CA LEU A 557 -12.63 6.56 11.54
C LEU A 557 -14.06 6.86 11.11
N SER A 558 -14.32 6.91 9.80
CA SER A 558 -15.64 7.26 9.30
C SER A 558 -16.05 6.44 8.07
N TRP A 559 -17.35 6.40 7.84
CA TRP A 559 -17.96 5.75 6.69
C TRP A 559 -19.28 6.39 6.31
N ALA A 560 -19.65 6.29 5.03
CA ALA A 560 -20.89 6.80 4.48
C ALA A 560 -21.80 5.66 4.00
N LEU A 561 -23.11 5.77 4.29
CA LEU A 561 -24.11 4.74 3.94
C LEU A 561 -24.53 4.80 2.47
N SER A 562 -24.31 5.93 1.80
CA SER A 562 -24.54 6.09 0.36
C SER A 562 -23.41 6.88 -0.29
N ARG A 563 -23.33 6.84 -1.63
CA ARG A 563 -22.35 7.63 -2.38
C ARG A 563 -22.81 9.08 -2.53
N ASN A 564 -24.05 9.25 -2.92
CA ASN A 564 -24.60 10.57 -3.27
C ASN A 564 -25.62 11.03 -2.22
N PRO A 565 -25.77 12.36 -2.03
CA PRO A 565 -26.82 12.93 -1.18
C PRO A 565 -28.20 12.41 -1.57
N GLY A 566 -28.98 11.97 -0.57
CA GLY A 566 -30.32 11.40 -0.82
C GLY A 566 -30.34 10.03 -1.50
N GLY A 567 -29.19 9.44 -1.77
CA GLY A 567 -29.06 8.12 -2.38
C GLY A 567 -29.53 6.98 -1.46
N ARG A 568 -29.72 5.79 -2.03
CA ARG A 568 -30.11 4.59 -1.27
C ARG A 568 -28.99 4.20 -0.30
N GLN A 569 -29.28 4.20 0.99
CA GLN A 569 -28.38 3.72 2.06
C GLN A 569 -28.21 2.20 1.99
N SER A 570 -27.33 1.72 1.14
CA SER A 570 -27.09 0.29 0.90
C SER A 570 -25.72 -0.20 1.39
N ARG A 571 -24.80 0.73 1.71
CA ARG A 571 -23.48 0.40 2.20
C ARG A 571 -23.49 0.02 3.69
N LYS A 572 -22.51 -0.75 4.09
CA LYS A 572 -22.32 -1.18 5.48
C LYS A 572 -20.93 -0.74 5.93
N SER A 573 -20.77 -0.43 7.21
CA SER A 573 -19.46 -0.23 7.79
C SER A 573 -18.52 -1.40 7.51
N SER A 574 -17.24 -1.13 7.39
CA SER A 574 -16.22 -2.17 7.24
C SER A 574 -16.35 -3.24 8.31
N ARG A 575 -16.28 -4.51 7.90
CA ARG A 575 -16.28 -5.66 8.83
C ARG A 575 -15.13 -5.62 9.83
N PHE A 576 -14.06 -4.91 9.50
CA PHE A 576 -12.92 -4.75 10.39
C PHE A 576 -13.22 -3.87 11.59
N LEU A 577 -14.30 -3.08 11.54
CA LEU A 577 -14.74 -2.23 12.66
C LEU A 577 -15.69 -2.97 13.62
N ASN A 578 -16.10 -4.19 13.30
CA ASN A 578 -17.00 -4.97 14.15
C ASN A 578 -16.36 -5.22 15.54
N GLY A 579 -17.05 -4.81 16.60
CA GLY A 579 -16.60 -4.95 17.98
C GLY A 579 -15.47 -3.96 18.39
N LEU A 580 -15.05 -3.05 17.51
CA LEU A 580 -14.05 -2.03 17.80
C LEU A 580 -14.70 -0.69 18.16
N SER A 581 -15.80 -0.32 17.49
CA SER A 581 -16.56 0.86 17.82
C SER A 581 -17.20 0.71 19.20
N PRO A 582 -17.04 1.67 20.14
CA PRO A 582 -17.97 1.80 21.25
C PRO A 582 -19.36 1.90 20.61
N GLN A 583 -20.37 1.19 21.16
CA GLN A 583 -21.72 1.21 20.60
C GLN A 583 -22.08 2.63 20.23
N THR A 584 -22.33 2.87 18.96
CA THR A 584 -22.64 4.18 18.38
C THR A 584 -23.62 4.89 19.26
N GLN A 585 -23.21 5.95 19.94
CA GLN A 585 -24.15 6.96 20.40
C GLN A 585 -24.67 7.61 19.12
N ALA A 586 -25.78 7.05 18.63
CA ALA A 586 -26.56 7.68 17.61
C ALA A 586 -26.93 9.08 18.15
N ASP A 587 -26.53 10.14 17.46
CA ASP A 587 -27.14 11.46 17.65
C ASP A 587 -28.65 11.24 17.72
N PRO A 588 -29.36 11.87 18.67
CA PRO A 588 -30.79 11.71 18.82
C PRO A 588 -31.51 12.36 17.64
N THR A 589 -31.53 11.70 16.49
CA THR A 589 -32.52 11.96 15.46
C THR A 589 -33.85 11.36 15.91
N PRO A 590 -34.97 12.09 15.77
CA PRO A 590 -36.23 11.70 16.39
C PRO A 590 -36.72 10.38 15.81
N ASN A 591 -36.80 9.42 16.71
CA ASN A 591 -37.70 8.28 16.77
C ASN A 591 -38.22 7.71 15.44
N ARG A 592 -37.39 6.87 14.76
CA ARG A 592 -37.90 5.85 13.85
C ARG A 592 -38.11 4.56 14.66
N PRO A 593 -39.27 3.91 14.59
CA PRO A 593 -39.54 2.70 15.36
C PRO A 593 -38.52 1.62 14.96
N ARG A 594 -37.83 1.06 15.96
CA ARG A 594 -37.01 -0.14 15.82
C ARG A 594 -37.89 -1.23 15.19
N ARG A 595 -37.58 -1.59 13.94
CA ARG A 595 -38.09 -2.85 13.40
C ARG A 595 -37.58 -3.96 14.31
N ASN A 596 -38.52 -4.55 15.05
CA ASN A 596 -38.27 -5.76 15.82
C ASN A 596 -37.56 -6.76 14.92
N ARG A 597 -36.35 -7.18 15.31
CA ARG A 597 -35.79 -8.42 14.81
C ARG A 597 -36.79 -9.51 15.19
N GLY A 598 -37.45 -10.06 14.21
CA GLY A 598 -38.27 -11.26 14.40
C GLY A 598 -37.41 -12.36 15.04
N PRO A 599 -38.04 -13.37 15.63
CA PRO A 599 -37.33 -14.47 16.26
C PRO A 599 -36.31 -15.06 15.28
N ALA A 600 -35.11 -15.39 15.79
CA ALA A 600 -34.01 -15.93 14.98
C ALA A 600 -34.56 -17.11 14.13
N SER A 601 -34.38 -17.02 12.80
CA SER A 601 -34.82 -18.06 11.89
C SER A 601 -34.15 -19.38 12.22
N ARG A 602 -34.97 -20.44 12.39
CA ARG A 602 -34.49 -21.79 12.73
C ARG A 602 -34.74 -22.75 11.59
N CYS A 603 -33.86 -23.74 11.46
CA CYS A 603 -34.00 -24.81 10.49
C CYS A 603 -35.29 -25.58 10.71
N ARG A 604 -36.13 -25.78 9.66
CA ARG A 604 -37.38 -26.52 9.71
C ARG A 604 -37.20 -28.02 9.98
N ILE A 605 -36.01 -28.56 9.74
CA ILE A 605 -35.71 -30.00 9.90
C ILE A 605 -35.05 -30.27 11.26
N CYS A 606 -33.95 -29.59 11.61
CA CYS A 606 -33.15 -29.88 12.80
C CYS A 606 -33.23 -28.79 13.90
N ASN A 607 -34.03 -27.75 13.69
CA ASN A 607 -34.24 -26.63 14.62
C ASN A 607 -32.96 -25.81 14.98
N ASN A 608 -31.82 -26.03 14.32
CA ASN A 608 -30.63 -25.24 14.49
C ASN A 608 -30.83 -23.80 13.98
N GLN A 609 -30.14 -22.84 14.59
CA GLN A 609 -30.21 -21.45 14.17
C GLN A 609 -29.59 -21.30 12.79
N LEU A 610 -30.30 -20.62 11.89
CA LEU A 610 -29.82 -20.34 10.52
C LEU A 610 -28.99 -19.06 10.50
N THR A 611 -27.79 -19.14 9.95
CA THR A 611 -26.82 -18.04 9.97
C THR A 611 -26.51 -17.49 8.57
N THR A 612 -26.67 -18.29 7.52
CA THR A 612 -26.43 -17.88 6.15
C THR A 612 -27.69 -17.36 5.46
N PRO A 613 -27.57 -16.36 4.55
CA PRO A 613 -28.73 -15.87 3.78
C PRO A 613 -29.46 -16.98 3.00
N ALA A 614 -28.74 -17.92 2.41
CA ALA A 614 -29.31 -19.05 1.69
C ALA A 614 -30.09 -20.00 2.64
N ALA A 615 -29.53 -20.34 3.80
CA ALA A 615 -30.17 -21.17 4.80
C ALA A 615 -31.44 -20.49 5.37
N ILE A 616 -31.39 -19.18 5.61
CA ILE A 616 -32.57 -18.40 6.08
C ILE A 616 -33.67 -18.38 5.01
N MET A 617 -33.26 -18.24 3.73
CA MET A 617 -34.16 -18.25 2.59
C MET A 617 -34.90 -19.59 2.45
N LEU A 618 -34.14 -20.70 2.51
CA LEU A 618 -34.66 -22.05 2.40
C LEU A 618 -35.29 -22.56 3.70
N ARG A 619 -35.16 -21.84 4.80
CA ARG A 619 -35.50 -22.28 6.17
C ARG A 619 -34.91 -23.64 6.53
N ARG A 620 -33.74 -23.97 5.95
CA ARG A 620 -33.03 -25.23 6.12
C ARG A 620 -31.53 -24.98 6.22
N CYS A 621 -30.85 -25.63 7.17
CA CYS A 621 -29.42 -25.55 7.28
C CYS A 621 -28.70 -26.39 6.18
N GLU A 622 -27.49 -26.07 5.90
CA GLU A 622 -26.68 -26.72 4.83
C GLU A 622 -26.41 -28.20 5.11
N THR A 623 -26.51 -28.62 6.38
CA THR A 623 -26.26 -30.03 6.81
C THR A 623 -27.47 -30.92 6.73
N CYS A 624 -28.68 -30.38 6.56
CA CYS A 624 -29.92 -31.18 6.41
C CYS A 624 -30.14 -31.54 4.93
N ALA A 625 -30.57 -32.76 4.68
CA ALA A 625 -30.89 -33.23 3.34
C ALA A 625 -31.92 -32.33 2.66
N ALA A 626 -31.73 -32.06 1.39
CA ALA A 626 -32.65 -31.33 0.54
C ALA A 626 -33.70 -32.33 -0.04
N ASP A 627 -34.94 -31.99 0.06
CA ASP A 627 -36.03 -32.69 -0.65
C ASP A 627 -36.42 -31.79 -1.84
N ILE A 628 -35.62 -31.80 -2.88
CA ILE A 628 -35.80 -30.97 -4.07
C ILE A 628 -36.36 -31.85 -5.18
N ASP A 629 -37.45 -31.42 -5.77
CA ASP A 629 -37.95 -32.00 -7.03
C ASP A 629 -37.03 -31.51 -8.19
N ASP A 630 -36.06 -32.36 -8.56
CA ASP A 630 -35.05 -32.03 -9.58
C ASP A 630 -35.72 -31.83 -10.96
N GLU A 631 -36.81 -32.51 -11.27
CA GLU A 631 -37.46 -32.37 -12.55
C GLU A 631 -38.28 -31.07 -12.62
N LEU A 632 -38.94 -30.68 -11.53
CA LEU A 632 -39.58 -29.37 -11.42
C LEU A 632 -38.53 -28.24 -11.49
N LEU A 633 -37.39 -28.42 -10.86
CA LEU A 633 -36.31 -27.43 -10.93
C LEU A 633 -35.79 -27.23 -12.35
N LEU A 634 -35.69 -28.31 -13.15
CA LEU A 634 -35.32 -28.21 -14.56
C LEU A 634 -36.40 -27.49 -15.36
N GLN A 635 -37.68 -27.78 -15.15
CA GLN A 635 -38.79 -27.12 -15.83
C GLN A 635 -38.85 -25.62 -15.48
N LEU A 636 -38.62 -25.25 -14.22
CA LEU A 636 -38.55 -23.87 -13.77
C LEU A 636 -37.34 -23.11 -14.40
N LYS A 637 -36.20 -23.76 -14.57
CA LYS A 637 -35.03 -23.18 -15.25
C LYS A 637 -35.32 -22.97 -16.73
N ASP A 638 -35.93 -23.90 -17.41
CA ASP A 638 -36.29 -23.78 -18.81
C ASP A 638 -37.36 -22.70 -19.05
N TRP A 639 -38.36 -22.64 -18.20
CA TRP A 639 -39.36 -21.58 -18.22
C TRP A 639 -38.73 -20.21 -18.01
N ARG A 640 -37.87 -20.06 -17.00
CA ARG A 640 -37.15 -18.80 -16.75
C ARG A 640 -36.33 -18.35 -17.95
N LEU A 641 -35.61 -19.25 -18.60
CA LEU A 641 -34.79 -18.92 -19.78
C LEU A 641 -35.67 -18.44 -20.96
N ARG A 642 -36.84 -19.07 -21.18
CA ARG A 642 -37.80 -18.63 -22.22
C ARG A 642 -38.34 -17.24 -21.89
N THR A 643 -38.84 -17.05 -20.68
CA THR A 643 -39.44 -15.78 -20.21
C THR A 643 -38.39 -14.65 -20.25
N ALA A 644 -37.15 -14.91 -19.82
CA ALA A 644 -36.05 -13.93 -19.88
C ALA A 644 -35.72 -13.52 -21.33
N LYS A 645 -35.75 -14.47 -22.27
CA LYS A 645 -35.53 -14.22 -23.70
C LYS A 645 -36.67 -13.41 -24.33
N GLU A 646 -37.92 -13.73 -23.98
CA GLU A 646 -39.11 -12.99 -24.44
C GLU A 646 -39.09 -11.54 -23.94
N MET A 647 -38.65 -11.32 -22.71
CA MET A 647 -38.55 -10.00 -22.08
C MET A 647 -37.28 -9.26 -22.43
N ASN A 648 -36.34 -9.88 -23.15
CA ASN A 648 -35.03 -9.34 -23.47
C ASN A 648 -34.24 -8.87 -22.22
N VAL A 649 -34.26 -9.67 -21.16
CA VAL A 649 -33.57 -9.42 -19.89
C VAL A 649 -32.70 -10.61 -19.47
N PRO A 650 -31.64 -10.41 -18.66
CA PRO A 650 -30.90 -11.52 -18.09
C PRO A 650 -31.77 -12.42 -17.20
N ALA A 651 -31.54 -13.73 -17.24
CA ALA A 651 -32.36 -14.74 -16.55
C ALA A 651 -32.54 -14.49 -15.04
N TYR A 652 -31.52 -13.97 -14.35
CA TYR A 652 -31.57 -13.64 -12.93
C TYR A 652 -32.53 -12.49 -12.58
N VAL A 653 -32.91 -11.67 -13.57
CA VAL A 653 -33.91 -10.59 -13.38
C VAL A 653 -35.29 -11.17 -13.19
N VAL A 654 -35.63 -12.28 -13.86
CA VAL A 654 -36.86 -13.02 -13.67
C VAL A 654 -36.84 -13.67 -12.28
N PHE A 655 -35.98 -14.67 -12.06
CA PHE A 655 -35.72 -15.27 -10.76
C PHE A 655 -34.27 -15.71 -10.62
N THR A 656 -33.72 -15.64 -9.41
CA THR A 656 -32.40 -16.19 -9.08
C THR A 656 -32.46 -17.71 -8.98
N ASP A 657 -31.33 -18.40 -9.13
CA ASP A 657 -31.25 -19.87 -8.95
C ASP A 657 -31.73 -20.29 -7.56
N ASN A 658 -31.39 -19.53 -6.52
CA ASN A 658 -31.83 -19.80 -5.14
C ASN A 658 -33.35 -19.67 -4.99
N THR A 659 -33.99 -18.76 -5.74
CA THR A 659 -35.46 -18.62 -5.75
C THR A 659 -36.12 -19.83 -6.41
N LEU A 660 -35.57 -20.31 -7.55
CA LEU A 660 -36.09 -21.52 -8.20
C LEU A 660 -35.91 -22.79 -7.36
N ILE A 661 -34.78 -22.93 -6.68
CA ILE A 661 -34.51 -24.01 -5.73
C ILE A 661 -35.54 -23.97 -4.59
N ALA A 662 -35.83 -22.78 -4.05
CA ALA A 662 -36.81 -22.62 -2.98
C ALA A 662 -38.22 -22.98 -3.45
N ILE A 663 -38.59 -22.66 -4.69
CA ILE A 663 -39.91 -23.07 -5.28
C ILE A 663 -39.97 -24.60 -5.41
N ALA A 664 -38.92 -25.23 -5.95
CA ALA A 664 -38.87 -26.69 -6.15
C ALA A 664 -38.81 -27.48 -4.83
N GLU A 665 -38.32 -26.89 -3.74
CA GLU A 665 -38.25 -27.51 -2.41
C GLU A 665 -39.53 -27.28 -1.59
N LEU A 666 -40.16 -26.10 -1.72
CA LEU A 666 -41.30 -25.70 -0.90
C LEU A 666 -42.64 -25.99 -1.54
N LEU A 667 -42.67 -26.22 -2.86
CA LEU A 667 -43.88 -26.59 -3.65
C LEU A 667 -45.09 -25.69 -3.34
N PRO A 668 -45.01 -24.36 -3.54
CA PRO A 668 -46.09 -23.45 -3.17
C PRO A 668 -47.35 -23.73 -3.98
N THR A 669 -48.50 -23.84 -3.32
CA THR A 669 -49.78 -24.18 -3.96
C THR A 669 -50.67 -22.98 -4.23
N ASP A 670 -50.37 -21.82 -3.61
CA ASP A 670 -51.13 -20.58 -3.74
C ASP A 670 -50.20 -19.34 -3.71
N ASP A 671 -50.81 -18.17 -4.01
CA ASP A 671 -50.12 -16.89 -4.03
C ASP A 671 -49.48 -16.52 -2.70
N ALA A 672 -50.12 -16.89 -1.59
CA ALA A 672 -49.61 -16.56 -0.26
C ALA A 672 -48.35 -17.36 0.08
N ALA A 673 -48.33 -18.66 -0.29
CA ALA A 673 -47.16 -19.52 -0.15
C ALA A 673 -46.01 -19.07 -1.09
N LEU A 674 -46.35 -18.64 -2.31
CA LEU A 674 -45.35 -18.18 -3.30
C LEU A 674 -44.71 -16.88 -2.88
N VAL A 675 -45.47 -15.90 -2.37
CA VAL A 675 -44.93 -14.61 -1.84
C VAL A 675 -44.09 -14.81 -0.58
N ALA A 676 -44.32 -15.85 0.20
CA ALA A 676 -43.52 -16.16 1.37
C ALA A 676 -42.09 -16.60 1.02
N ILE A 677 -41.82 -16.95 -0.26
CA ILE A 677 -40.47 -17.27 -0.77
C ILE A 677 -39.69 -15.99 -0.99
N PRO A 678 -38.54 -15.81 -0.32
CA PRO A 678 -37.69 -14.62 -0.50
C PRO A 678 -37.21 -14.47 -1.97
N GLY A 679 -37.37 -13.27 -2.50
CA GLY A 679 -37.08 -12.96 -3.90
C GLY A 679 -38.35 -12.88 -4.79
N ILE A 680 -39.51 -13.17 -4.24
CA ILE A 680 -40.82 -13.02 -4.89
C ILE A 680 -41.59 -11.90 -4.16
N GLY A 681 -41.56 -10.71 -4.71
CA GLY A 681 -42.35 -9.58 -4.23
C GLY A 681 -43.65 -9.45 -5.02
N ALA A 682 -44.55 -8.56 -4.57
CA ALA A 682 -45.90 -8.36 -5.17
C ALA A 682 -45.84 -8.18 -6.71
N ARG A 683 -44.88 -7.44 -7.23
CA ARG A 683 -44.71 -7.23 -8.68
C ARG A 683 -44.33 -8.52 -9.43
N LYS A 684 -43.46 -9.35 -8.88
CA LYS A 684 -43.08 -10.64 -9.46
C LYS A 684 -44.19 -11.69 -9.34
N LEU A 685 -44.95 -11.63 -8.27
CA LEU A 685 -46.14 -12.46 -8.11
C LEU A 685 -47.19 -12.15 -9.19
N GLU A 686 -47.50 -10.87 -9.38
CA GLU A 686 -48.43 -10.41 -10.42
C GLU A 686 -47.98 -10.81 -11.82
N GLN A 687 -46.70 -10.72 -12.09
CA GLN A 687 -46.12 -10.94 -13.43
C GLN A 687 -45.85 -12.42 -13.76
N PHE A 688 -45.42 -13.22 -12.79
CA PHE A 688 -44.92 -14.59 -12.99
C PHE A 688 -45.61 -15.62 -12.10
N GLY A 689 -46.42 -15.19 -11.12
CA GLY A 689 -47.09 -16.08 -10.16
C GLY A 689 -47.97 -17.16 -10.79
N PRO A 690 -48.87 -16.80 -11.72
CA PRO A 690 -49.70 -17.78 -12.41
C PRO A 690 -48.90 -18.89 -13.10
N ASP A 691 -47.91 -18.54 -13.88
CA ASP A 691 -47.08 -19.50 -14.63
C ASP A 691 -46.32 -20.45 -13.70
N VAL A 692 -45.74 -19.91 -12.63
CA VAL A 692 -45.00 -20.70 -11.65
C VAL A 692 -45.90 -21.64 -10.88
N LEU A 693 -47.08 -21.19 -10.46
CA LEU A 693 -48.07 -22.02 -9.77
C LEU A 693 -48.62 -23.13 -10.67
N ASP A 694 -48.79 -22.84 -11.96
CA ASP A 694 -49.26 -23.86 -12.91
C ASP A 694 -48.16 -24.93 -13.15
N LEU A 695 -46.88 -24.55 -13.20
CA LEU A 695 -45.76 -25.49 -13.25
C LEU A 695 -45.70 -26.38 -12.01
N VAL A 696 -45.91 -25.81 -10.82
CA VAL A 696 -45.97 -26.60 -9.56
C VAL A 696 -47.16 -27.51 -9.50
N ARG A 697 -48.38 -27.03 -9.90
CA ARG A 697 -49.61 -27.81 -9.89
C ARG A 697 -49.64 -28.93 -10.93
N SER A 698 -48.96 -28.78 -12.06
CA SER A 698 -48.89 -29.81 -13.10
C SER A 698 -48.22 -31.12 -12.61
N ARG A 699 -47.65 -31.10 -11.40
CA ARG A 699 -46.98 -32.22 -10.74
C ARG A 699 -47.67 -32.72 -9.47
N SER A 700 -48.63 -31.99 -8.94
CA SER A 700 -49.49 -32.48 -7.85
C SER A 700 -50.64 -33.28 -8.41
#